data_fc414c4079f406529a090faf52045c21
#
_entry.id   fc414c4079f406529a090faf52045c21
#
_cell.length_a   1.000
_cell.length_b   1.000
_cell.length_c   1.000
_cell.angle_alpha   90.00
_cell.angle_beta   90.00
_cell.angle_gamma   90.00
#
_symmetry.space_group_name_H-M   'P 1'
#
loop_
_entity.id
_entity.type
_entity.pdbx_description
1 polymer ?
#
loop_
_entity_poly.entity_id
_entity_poly.type
_entity_poly.pdbx_seq_one_letter_code
_entity_poly.pdbx_strand_id
1 'polypeptide(L)'
;MANNSTGNAGNLMWYEKIIEGLTGPQIINDSKTPSGRVHIGSLRGVLIHDAIYRALLDRGTEVTYRYGIDDYDSLDGLPADGAPSLQEYMGYPLCNIPAPTGSKATDLADHYISEFLGIFKELEVGAQVYRMRDIYRSGRFNEAIDIILKKSDAVRKIYADVSHADRPGDWHPFQVICKNCGKIGATQVTAYDGKEVTYQCREDLVSWARGCGCNGKVSPFDGNGKLPWKLEWAAKWHTFGITIEGAGKDHCTKGGSRDVAAHCLRKIFGDAPPLNVPYEFFLVSGAKMSSSKGIGTAAREIANFLPPEILRFLMIRTPPRRTVNFSTDFDYIVKLFNEYDRLVENVPPDRAFDLQRKMLRTIEVNPASSACHPVGFQLLIALLQLPHIEVEYEIGKRTAGGLTQQDQENLKKRLSAATYWLDHHASEADRIELQASLPASATELSDSQRAFLHLLGERFPDGQLGEEEYQKFIFDITRLTPINQKNAFAAIYRVLLDKEHGPKGGALFAYLDRAFLVRRFSEINFSREAFWNESGITREECKDWFRKNKGQIACTNAKYLVNALIPAKESPDLHRYIRGKGVIEINVILSDKKVHRLRVMLSDFEGEEIDLKSEADYLEVYGNNFLKEIETIANIEIEITGKPIIYKDDQ
;
A
#
# COMPACT_ATOMS: atom_id res chain seq x y z
N MET A 1 -25.81 0.04 44.04
CA MET A 1 -24.89 0.96 43.34
C MET A 1 -24.55 0.32 42.01
N ALA A 2 -25.22 0.75 40.96
CA ALA A 2 -25.01 0.22 39.61
C ALA A 2 -23.82 0.98 38.99
N ASN A 3 -22.75 0.26 38.74
CA ASN A 3 -21.61 0.82 38.00
C ASN A 3 -21.98 0.96 36.52
N ASN A 4 -22.14 2.20 36.09
CA ASN A 4 -22.20 2.60 34.70
C ASN A 4 -20.83 2.37 34.03
N SER A 5 -20.66 1.26 33.31
CA SER A 5 -19.55 1.02 32.42
C SER A 5 -19.99 1.17 30.95
N THR A 6 -20.59 2.32 30.61
CA THR A 6 -20.86 2.71 29.20
C THR A 6 -19.83 3.72 28.71
N GLY A 7 -18.56 3.44 28.92
CA GLY A 7 -17.47 4.29 28.43
C GLY A 7 -16.51 3.51 27.55
N ASN A 8 -16.48 3.79 26.26
CA ASN A 8 -15.40 3.50 25.29
C ASN A 8 -15.62 2.47 24.17
N ALA A 9 -16.82 2.16 23.75
CA ALA A 9 -17.03 1.30 22.56
C ALA A 9 -16.55 1.95 21.22
N GLY A 10 -16.24 3.25 21.20
CA GLY A 10 -15.81 4.00 20.00
C GLY A 10 -14.31 3.94 19.66
N ASN A 11 -13.46 3.59 20.62
CA ASN A 11 -11.99 3.75 20.52
C ASN A 11 -11.20 2.42 20.54
N LEU A 12 -11.80 1.32 20.10
CA LEU A 12 -11.12 0.02 20.04
C LEU A 12 -10.74 -0.35 18.61
N MET A 13 -9.49 -0.79 18.42
CA MET A 13 -9.05 -1.43 17.19
C MET A 13 -9.79 -2.76 16.99
N TRP A 14 -9.87 -3.25 15.74
CA TRP A 14 -10.58 -4.49 15.43
C TRP A 14 -10.04 -5.71 16.21
N TYR A 15 -8.74 -5.79 16.46
CA TYR A 15 -8.14 -6.88 17.25
C TYR A 15 -8.46 -6.77 18.73
N GLU A 16 -8.58 -5.56 19.28
CA GLU A 16 -9.02 -5.35 20.66
C GLU A 16 -10.49 -5.77 20.87
N LYS A 17 -11.34 -5.50 19.86
CA LYS A 17 -12.75 -5.95 19.86
C LYS A 17 -12.87 -7.48 19.85
N ILE A 18 -11.95 -8.17 19.16
CA ILE A 18 -11.94 -9.64 19.10
C ILE A 18 -11.59 -10.24 20.45
N ILE A 19 -10.68 -9.63 21.19
CA ILE A 19 -10.23 -10.13 22.50
C ILE A 19 -11.03 -9.57 23.68
N GLU A 20 -12.02 -8.72 23.42
CA GLU A 20 -12.91 -8.18 24.46
C GLU A 20 -13.63 -9.33 25.17
N GLY A 21 -13.57 -9.34 26.50
CA GLY A 21 -14.18 -10.40 27.32
C GLY A 21 -13.38 -11.70 27.46
N LEU A 22 -12.26 -11.88 26.76
CA LEU A 22 -11.37 -13.02 27.00
C LEU A 22 -10.66 -12.88 28.35
N THR A 23 -10.63 -13.97 29.11
CA THR A 23 -9.99 -14.06 30.44
C THR A 23 -9.05 -15.26 30.49
N GLY A 24 -8.06 -15.22 31.39
CA GLY A 24 -7.07 -16.29 31.57
C GLY A 24 -6.06 -16.38 30.42
N PRO A 25 -5.15 -17.37 30.51
CA PRO A 25 -4.13 -17.62 29.48
C PRO A 25 -4.75 -17.95 28.12
N GLN A 26 -4.13 -17.46 27.04
CA GLN A 26 -4.60 -17.69 25.68
C GLN A 26 -3.53 -18.42 24.84
N ILE A 27 -3.98 -19.34 24.00
CA ILE A 27 -3.13 -20.02 23.03
C ILE A 27 -3.72 -19.81 21.65
N ILE A 28 -3.00 -19.05 20.84
CA ILE A 28 -3.33 -18.78 19.44
C ILE A 28 -2.65 -19.83 18.56
N ASN A 29 -3.32 -20.32 17.53
CA ASN A 29 -2.73 -21.21 16.55
C ASN A 29 -3.06 -20.75 15.14
N ASP A 30 -2.16 -21.04 14.21
CA ASP A 30 -2.33 -20.99 12.75
C ASP A 30 -1.45 -22.08 12.14
N SER A 31 -1.71 -22.51 10.91
CA SER A 31 -0.86 -23.51 10.26
C SER A 31 -0.88 -23.42 8.74
N LYS A 32 0.13 -24.04 8.12
CA LYS A 32 0.29 -24.08 6.67
C LYS A 32 0.90 -25.40 6.20
N THR A 33 0.29 -25.99 5.17
CA THR A 33 0.89 -27.07 4.39
C THR A 33 1.88 -26.50 3.39
N PRO A 34 3.16 -26.92 3.41
CA PRO A 34 4.20 -26.42 2.50
C PRO A 34 4.19 -27.20 1.16
N SER A 35 3.07 -27.14 0.43
CA SER A 35 2.85 -27.87 -0.83
C SER A 35 3.34 -27.13 -2.08
N GLY A 36 4.07 -26.03 -1.93
CA GLY A 36 4.59 -25.15 -2.97
C GLY A 36 4.98 -23.82 -2.39
N ARG A 37 5.49 -22.93 -3.23
CA ARG A 37 5.89 -21.57 -2.83
C ARG A 37 4.71 -20.82 -2.22
N VAL A 38 4.89 -20.26 -1.02
CA VAL A 38 3.78 -19.68 -0.26
C VAL A 38 3.42 -18.31 -0.83
N HIS A 39 2.15 -18.14 -1.23
CA HIS A 39 1.65 -16.87 -1.75
C HIS A 39 1.40 -15.84 -0.64
N ILE A 40 1.45 -14.55 -0.99
CA ILE A 40 1.29 -13.41 -0.05
C ILE A 40 -0.03 -13.47 0.75
N GLY A 41 -1.09 -14.02 0.21
CA GLY A 41 -2.38 -14.16 0.90
C GLY A 41 -2.30 -15.00 2.18
N SER A 42 -1.36 -15.95 2.28
CA SER A 42 -1.16 -16.74 3.50
C SER A 42 -0.61 -15.89 4.65
N LEU A 43 0.14 -14.82 4.34
CA LEU A 43 0.65 -13.90 5.36
C LEU A 43 -0.47 -13.09 6.03
N ARG A 44 -1.64 -12.96 5.39
CA ARG A 44 -2.80 -12.28 5.97
C ARG A 44 -3.27 -12.94 7.26
N GLY A 45 -3.42 -14.27 7.25
CA GLY A 45 -3.79 -15.03 8.45
C GLY A 45 -2.75 -14.86 9.56
N VAL A 46 -1.48 -15.04 9.23
CA VAL A 46 -0.35 -14.89 10.15
C VAL A 46 -0.37 -13.55 10.87
N LEU A 47 -0.51 -12.44 10.14
CA LEU A 47 -0.47 -11.10 10.72
C LEU A 47 -1.77 -10.71 11.45
N ILE A 48 -2.91 -11.31 11.11
CA ILE A 48 -4.14 -11.19 11.91
C ILE A 48 -3.93 -11.84 13.29
N HIS A 49 -3.38 -13.05 13.34
CA HIS A 49 -3.08 -13.74 14.59
C HIS A 49 -2.01 -13.03 15.40
N ASP A 50 -0.96 -12.51 14.74
CA ASP A 50 0.09 -11.73 15.39
C ASP A 50 -0.43 -10.39 15.97
N ALA A 51 -1.37 -9.72 15.29
CA ALA A 51 -2.01 -8.52 15.83
C ALA A 51 -2.83 -8.81 17.09
N ILE A 52 -3.54 -9.95 17.12
CA ILE A 52 -4.26 -10.42 18.29
C ILE A 52 -3.27 -10.79 19.42
N TYR A 53 -2.19 -11.47 19.08
CA TYR A 53 -1.11 -11.83 20.02
C TYR A 53 -0.50 -10.59 20.68
N ARG A 54 -0.11 -9.60 19.90
CA ARG A 54 0.45 -8.34 20.41
C ARG A 54 -0.54 -7.57 21.28
N ALA A 55 -1.82 -7.54 20.87
CA ALA A 55 -2.87 -6.88 21.67
C ALA A 55 -3.11 -7.58 23.02
N LEU A 56 -3.02 -8.91 23.09
CA LEU A 56 -3.10 -9.66 24.33
C LEU A 56 -1.89 -9.42 25.23
N LEU A 57 -0.68 -9.36 24.65
CA LEU A 57 0.54 -8.97 25.37
C LEU A 57 0.43 -7.55 25.96
N ASP A 58 -0.02 -6.58 25.16
CA ASP A 58 -0.23 -5.19 25.61
C ASP A 58 -1.23 -5.08 26.75
N ARG A 59 -2.20 -6.00 26.79
CA ARG A 59 -3.18 -6.10 27.89
C ARG A 59 -2.64 -6.82 29.13
N GLY A 60 -1.41 -7.35 29.07
CA GLY A 60 -0.80 -8.16 30.15
C GLY A 60 -1.39 -9.57 30.27
N THR A 61 -2.05 -10.09 29.25
CA THR A 61 -2.57 -11.46 29.22
C THR A 61 -1.45 -12.44 28.91
N GLU A 62 -1.35 -13.52 29.68
CA GLU A 62 -0.46 -14.63 29.32
C GLU A 62 -0.92 -15.23 27.99
N VAL A 63 -0.06 -15.19 26.98
CA VAL A 63 -0.43 -15.65 25.63
C VAL A 63 0.75 -16.31 24.92
N THR A 64 0.45 -17.39 24.19
CA THR A 64 1.39 -18.05 23.28
C THR A 64 0.79 -18.05 21.89
N TYR A 65 1.57 -17.66 20.87
CA TYR A 65 1.20 -17.85 19.47
C TYR A 65 2.00 -19.00 18.87
N ARG A 66 1.30 -20.05 18.39
CA ARG A 66 1.87 -21.24 17.74
C ARG A 66 1.61 -21.21 16.26
N TYR A 67 2.61 -21.60 15.46
CA TYR A 67 2.47 -21.75 14.02
C TYR A 67 2.91 -23.13 13.57
N GLY A 68 1.96 -23.94 13.08
CA GLY A 68 2.16 -25.32 12.66
C GLY A 68 2.60 -25.43 11.20
N ILE A 69 3.61 -26.24 10.95
CA ILE A 69 3.98 -26.66 9.60
C ILE A 69 3.38 -28.05 9.37
N ASP A 70 2.40 -28.13 8.46
CA ASP A 70 1.68 -29.37 8.15
C ASP A 70 2.48 -30.20 7.13
N ASP A 71 3.71 -30.53 7.49
CA ASP A 71 4.71 -31.18 6.66
C ASP A 71 4.52 -32.70 6.53
N TYR A 72 3.58 -33.26 7.29
CA TYR A 72 3.14 -34.65 7.16
C TYR A 72 2.01 -34.84 6.15
N ASP A 73 1.50 -33.77 5.56
CA ASP A 73 0.54 -33.83 4.47
C ASP A 73 1.17 -34.50 3.24
N SER A 74 0.34 -35.22 2.49
CA SER A 74 0.79 -35.83 1.25
C SER A 74 1.02 -34.81 0.14
N LEU A 75 1.98 -35.09 -0.73
CA LEU A 75 2.06 -34.41 -2.03
C LEU A 75 0.87 -34.88 -2.88
N ASP A 76 -0.14 -34.01 -3.04
CA ASP A 76 -1.39 -34.29 -3.76
C ASP A 76 -1.53 -33.48 -5.08
N GLY A 77 -0.51 -32.71 -5.41
CA GLY A 77 -0.37 -31.96 -6.67
C GLY A 77 1.07 -31.51 -6.85
N LEU A 78 1.50 -31.36 -8.10
CA LEU A 78 2.83 -30.84 -8.39
C LEU A 78 2.86 -29.34 -8.11
N PRO A 79 3.86 -28.85 -7.37
CA PRO A 79 4.09 -27.41 -7.27
C PRO A 79 4.33 -26.80 -8.65
N ALA A 80 3.90 -25.57 -8.87
CA ALA A 80 4.03 -24.90 -10.18
C ALA A 80 5.50 -24.70 -10.62
N ASP A 81 6.39 -24.54 -9.65
CA ASP A 81 7.84 -24.45 -9.82
C ASP A 81 8.56 -25.77 -9.59
N GLY A 82 7.78 -26.87 -9.38
CA GLY A 82 8.32 -28.19 -9.09
C GLY A 82 8.89 -28.88 -10.33
N ALA A 83 10.02 -29.59 -10.14
CA ALA A 83 10.60 -30.42 -11.19
C ALA A 83 9.66 -31.60 -11.56
N PRO A 84 9.59 -32.00 -12.83
CA PRO A 84 8.81 -33.17 -13.26
C PRO A 84 9.14 -34.47 -12.50
N SER A 85 10.35 -34.57 -11.96
CA SER A 85 10.81 -35.70 -11.12
C SER A 85 10.00 -35.85 -9.83
N LEU A 86 9.30 -34.81 -9.37
CA LEU A 86 8.40 -34.89 -8.20
C LEU A 86 7.18 -35.79 -8.46
N GLN A 87 6.87 -36.11 -9.71
CA GLN A 87 5.76 -37.00 -10.06
C GLN A 87 5.87 -38.40 -9.42
N GLU A 88 7.08 -38.91 -9.22
CA GLU A 88 7.31 -40.20 -8.56
C GLU A 88 6.94 -40.19 -7.07
N TYR A 89 7.01 -39.02 -6.44
CA TYR A 89 6.71 -38.83 -5.02
C TYR A 89 5.25 -38.49 -4.73
N MET A 90 4.38 -38.48 -5.74
CA MET A 90 2.96 -38.26 -5.51
C MET A 90 2.41 -39.27 -4.50
N GLY A 91 1.79 -38.76 -3.43
CA GLY A 91 1.26 -39.53 -2.32
C GLY A 91 2.20 -39.75 -1.13
N TYR A 92 3.45 -39.31 -1.21
CA TYR A 92 4.37 -39.33 -0.06
C TYR A 92 4.08 -38.16 0.89
N PRO A 93 4.37 -38.29 2.20
CA PRO A 93 4.45 -37.15 3.10
C PRO A 93 5.49 -36.14 2.59
N LEU A 94 5.18 -34.86 2.62
CA LEU A 94 6.08 -33.80 2.10
C LEU A 94 7.47 -33.84 2.75
N CYS A 95 7.54 -34.13 4.05
CA CYS A 95 8.81 -34.24 4.78
C CYS A 95 9.61 -35.49 4.49
N ASN A 96 9.07 -36.45 3.72
CA ASN A 96 9.77 -37.66 3.29
C ASN A 96 10.22 -37.56 1.82
N ILE A 97 10.04 -36.43 1.18
CA ILE A 97 10.44 -36.18 -0.20
C ILE A 97 11.76 -35.40 -0.19
N PRO A 98 12.79 -35.85 -0.93
CA PRO A 98 14.05 -35.12 -1.01
C PRO A 98 13.85 -33.66 -1.47
N ALA A 99 14.65 -32.75 -0.94
CA ALA A 99 14.68 -31.36 -1.43
C ALA A 99 15.14 -31.33 -2.90
N PRO A 100 14.70 -30.35 -3.68
CA PRO A 100 15.15 -30.14 -5.05
C PRO A 100 16.68 -29.99 -5.14
N THR A 101 17.26 -30.44 -6.26
CA THR A 101 18.70 -30.32 -6.51
C THR A 101 19.16 -28.87 -6.37
N GLY A 102 20.22 -28.63 -5.60
CA GLY A 102 20.76 -27.30 -5.31
C GLY A 102 20.10 -26.60 -4.11
N SER A 103 19.03 -27.13 -3.55
CA SER A 103 18.44 -26.62 -2.31
C SER A 103 19.32 -26.98 -1.10
N LYS A 104 19.37 -26.07 -0.11
CA LYS A 104 20.02 -26.31 1.20
C LYS A 104 19.08 -26.95 2.22
N ALA A 105 17.80 -27.13 1.85
CA ALA A 105 16.79 -27.71 2.72
C ALA A 105 17.01 -29.22 2.89
N THR A 106 16.50 -29.78 3.99
CA THR A 106 16.62 -31.23 4.28
C THR A 106 15.62 -32.05 3.47
N ASP A 107 14.49 -31.49 3.12
CA ASP A 107 13.40 -32.13 2.39
C ASP A 107 12.54 -31.10 1.66
N LEU A 108 11.53 -31.56 0.91
CA LEU A 108 10.66 -30.71 0.11
C LEU A 108 9.82 -29.73 0.97
N ALA A 109 9.35 -30.17 2.13
CA ALA A 109 8.60 -29.31 3.04
C ALA A 109 9.47 -28.17 3.57
N ASP A 110 10.71 -28.48 3.95
CA ASP A 110 11.67 -27.46 4.39
C ASP A 110 12.04 -26.50 3.26
N HIS A 111 12.14 -27.00 2.02
CA HIS A 111 12.43 -26.16 0.87
C HIS A 111 11.37 -25.04 0.71
N TYR A 112 10.10 -25.40 0.72
CA TYR A 112 9.03 -24.41 0.50
C TYR A 112 8.72 -23.53 1.71
N ILE A 113 8.90 -24.04 2.94
CA ILE A 113 8.53 -23.26 4.11
C ILE A 113 9.61 -22.30 4.59
N SER A 114 10.89 -22.58 4.30
CA SER A 114 12.01 -21.80 4.81
C SER A 114 11.97 -20.33 4.35
N GLU A 115 11.62 -20.10 3.09
CA GLU A 115 11.45 -18.76 2.54
C GLU A 115 10.37 -17.98 3.32
N PHE A 116 9.24 -18.62 3.62
CA PHE A 116 8.13 -18.00 4.34
C PHE A 116 8.46 -17.74 5.81
N LEU A 117 9.17 -18.66 6.47
CA LEU A 117 9.64 -18.47 7.85
C LEU A 117 10.72 -17.37 7.94
N GLY A 118 11.48 -17.14 6.88
CA GLY A 118 12.36 -16.00 6.76
C GLY A 118 11.62 -14.67 6.90
N ILE A 119 10.43 -14.57 6.28
CA ILE A 119 9.57 -13.38 6.38
C ILE A 119 9.07 -13.17 7.82
N PHE A 120 8.80 -14.23 8.57
CA PHE A 120 8.39 -14.11 9.99
C PHE A 120 9.44 -13.39 10.82
N LYS A 121 10.72 -13.70 10.60
CA LYS A 121 11.83 -13.04 11.30
C LYS A 121 11.92 -11.56 10.93
N GLU A 122 11.80 -11.25 9.65
CA GLU A 122 11.85 -9.88 9.14
C GLU A 122 10.67 -9.02 9.63
N LEU A 123 9.50 -9.64 9.80
CA LEU A 123 8.29 -8.99 10.31
C LEU A 123 8.15 -9.08 11.84
N GLU A 124 9.10 -9.68 12.54
CA GLU A 124 9.03 -9.93 13.99
C GLU A 124 7.69 -10.56 14.41
N VAL A 125 7.26 -11.61 13.68
CA VAL A 125 6.07 -12.39 14.04
C VAL A 125 6.35 -13.19 15.30
N GLY A 126 5.52 -13.01 16.34
CA GLY A 126 5.73 -13.63 17.66
C GLY A 126 5.38 -15.11 17.73
N ALA A 127 5.33 -15.83 16.62
CA ALA A 127 4.92 -17.23 16.56
C ALA A 127 6.03 -18.22 16.93
N GLN A 128 5.70 -19.17 17.80
CA GLN A 128 6.49 -20.36 18.07
C GLN A 128 6.17 -21.42 17.01
N VAL A 129 7.13 -21.68 16.12
CA VAL A 129 6.95 -22.64 15.02
C VAL A 129 7.09 -24.07 15.54
N TYR A 130 6.18 -24.95 15.14
CA TYR A 130 6.28 -26.40 15.37
C TYR A 130 6.02 -27.18 14.08
N ARG A 131 6.51 -28.42 14.01
CA ARG A 131 6.37 -29.28 12.85
C ARG A 131 5.48 -30.48 13.16
N MET A 132 4.56 -30.78 12.27
CA MET A 132 3.67 -31.94 12.49
C MET A 132 4.44 -33.25 12.46
N ARG A 133 5.53 -33.37 11.67
CA ARG A 133 6.40 -34.53 11.72
C ARG A 133 6.90 -34.84 13.13
N ASP A 134 7.28 -33.83 13.88
CA ASP A 134 7.80 -33.99 15.25
C ASP A 134 6.68 -34.34 16.25
N ILE A 135 5.51 -33.74 16.06
CA ILE A 135 4.32 -34.02 16.89
C ILE A 135 3.88 -35.47 16.74
N TYR A 136 3.83 -36.01 15.52
CA TYR A 136 3.49 -37.38 15.28
C TYR A 136 4.58 -38.34 15.76
N ARG A 137 5.83 -38.10 15.40
CA ARG A 137 6.97 -38.98 15.71
C ARG A 137 7.32 -39.04 17.21
N SER A 138 7.08 -37.96 17.95
CA SER A 138 7.26 -37.94 19.40
C SER A 138 6.13 -38.62 20.19
N GLY A 139 5.12 -39.12 19.51
CA GLY A 139 3.95 -39.74 20.14
C GLY A 139 2.97 -38.76 20.79
N ARG A 140 3.18 -37.45 20.64
CA ARG A 140 2.33 -36.43 21.28
C ARG A 140 0.87 -36.46 20.78
N PHE A 141 0.61 -37.02 19.62
CA PHE A 141 -0.72 -37.24 19.07
C PHE A 141 -1.29 -38.65 19.35
N ASN A 142 -0.56 -39.55 20.00
CA ASN A 142 -0.98 -40.93 20.19
C ASN A 142 -2.35 -41.02 20.92
N GLU A 143 -2.56 -40.27 21.97
CA GLU A 143 -3.83 -40.23 22.70
C GLU A 143 -4.99 -39.74 21.81
N ALA A 144 -4.80 -38.63 21.08
CA ALA A 144 -5.81 -38.12 20.17
C ALA A 144 -6.13 -39.10 19.03
N ILE A 145 -5.13 -39.79 18.49
CA ILE A 145 -5.29 -40.82 17.46
C ILE A 145 -6.12 -41.98 18.02
N ASP A 146 -5.81 -42.50 19.21
CA ASP A 146 -6.53 -43.59 19.86
C ASP A 146 -7.99 -43.25 20.11
N ILE A 147 -8.26 -42.06 20.68
CA ILE A 147 -9.62 -41.55 20.92
C ILE A 147 -10.42 -41.47 19.61
N ILE A 148 -9.82 -40.93 18.53
CA ILE A 148 -10.49 -40.78 17.25
C ILE A 148 -10.78 -42.14 16.61
N LEU A 149 -9.81 -43.06 16.64
CA LEU A 149 -9.96 -44.41 16.05
C LEU A 149 -11.03 -45.22 16.79
N LYS A 150 -11.07 -45.18 18.10
CA LYS A 150 -12.13 -45.81 18.93
C LYS A 150 -13.52 -45.25 18.64
N LYS A 151 -13.61 -43.99 18.23
CA LYS A 151 -14.87 -43.30 17.93
C LYS A 151 -15.14 -43.12 16.44
N SER A 152 -14.60 -44.00 15.57
CA SER A 152 -14.71 -43.90 14.10
C SER A 152 -16.16 -43.79 13.63
N ASP A 153 -17.11 -44.49 14.26
CA ASP A 153 -18.54 -44.37 13.94
C ASP A 153 -19.09 -42.96 14.18
N ALA A 154 -18.73 -42.34 15.29
CA ALA A 154 -19.13 -40.98 15.59
C ALA A 154 -18.50 -39.99 14.59
N VAL A 155 -17.27 -40.23 14.18
CA VAL A 155 -16.59 -39.41 13.15
C VAL A 155 -17.31 -39.52 11.80
N ARG A 156 -17.66 -40.74 11.34
CA ARG A 156 -18.43 -40.95 10.10
C ARG A 156 -19.76 -40.18 10.14
N LYS A 157 -20.46 -40.31 11.28
CA LYS A 157 -21.73 -39.57 11.47
C LYS A 157 -21.54 -38.05 11.40
N ILE A 158 -20.48 -37.48 12.01
CA ILE A 158 -20.19 -36.05 11.92
C ILE A 158 -19.93 -35.63 10.47
N TYR A 159 -19.17 -36.42 9.71
CA TYR A 159 -18.90 -36.13 8.29
C TYR A 159 -20.18 -36.12 7.45
N ALA A 160 -21.07 -37.11 7.66
CA ALA A 160 -22.37 -37.16 6.98
C ALA A 160 -23.28 -35.99 7.39
N ASP A 161 -23.45 -35.73 8.68
CA ASP A 161 -24.38 -34.73 9.21
C ASP A 161 -23.94 -33.28 8.90
N VAL A 162 -22.62 -33.00 8.92
CA VAL A 162 -22.08 -31.64 8.85
C VAL A 162 -21.62 -31.26 7.44
N SER A 163 -20.92 -32.16 6.77
CA SER A 163 -20.34 -31.87 5.44
C SER A 163 -20.94 -32.69 4.30
N HIS A 164 -21.99 -33.47 4.59
CA HIS A 164 -22.67 -34.36 3.62
C HIS A 164 -21.70 -35.29 2.88
N ALA A 165 -20.63 -35.71 3.59
CA ALA A 165 -19.61 -36.59 3.07
C ALA A 165 -19.78 -37.98 3.68
N ASP A 166 -20.50 -38.85 2.98
CA ASP A 166 -20.66 -40.25 3.39
C ASP A 166 -19.32 -40.98 3.32
N ARG A 167 -19.09 -41.85 4.30
CA ARG A 167 -17.92 -42.71 4.40
C ARG A 167 -18.34 -44.16 4.55
N PRO A 168 -17.64 -45.12 3.90
CA PRO A 168 -17.92 -46.55 4.08
C PRO A 168 -17.92 -46.96 5.56
N GLY A 169 -18.72 -47.96 5.91
CA GLY A 169 -18.87 -48.41 7.30
C GLY A 169 -17.57 -48.95 7.92
N ASP A 170 -16.68 -49.45 7.11
CA ASP A 170 -15.33 -49.95 7.50
C ASP A 170 -14.26 -48.84 7.45
N TRP A 171 -14.58 -47.61 7.00
CA TRP A 171 -13.59 -46.55 6.94
C TRP A 171 -13.22 -46.07 8.36
N HIS A 172 -11.93 -46.08 8.66
CA HIS A 172 -11.37 -45.48 9.87
C HIS A 172 -10.57 -44.23 9.55
N PRO A 173 -10.67 -43.17 10.37
CA PRO A 173 -10.12 -41.86 10.08
C PRO A 173 -8.61 -41.76 10.36
N PHE A 174 -7.82 -42.56 9.66
CA PHE A 174 -6.36 -42.55 9.73
C PHE A 174 -5.74 -42.94 8.39
N GLN A 175 -4.62 -42.35 8.06
CA GLN A 175 -3.85 -42.61 6.84
C GLN A 175 -2.47 -43.14 7.24
N VAL A 176 -2.19 -44.37 6.88
CA VAL A 176 -0.91 -45.05 7.20
C VAL A 176 0.16 -44.68 6.18
N ILE A 177 1.39 -44.47 6.61
CA ILE A 177 2.55 -44.47 5.69
C ILE A 177 2.81 -45.93 5.31
N CYS A 178 2.50 -46.29 4.07
CA CYS A 178 2.64 -47.67 3.59
C CYS A 178 4.06 -48.19 3.79
N LYS A 179 4.20 -49.31 4.48
CA LYS A 179 5.51 -49.93 4.78
C LYS A 179 6.25 -50.41 3.54
N ASN A 180 5.52 -50.65 2.43
CA ASN A 180 6.12 -51.13 1.19
C ASN A 180 6.55 -49.96 0.28
N CYS A 181 5.68 -48.98 0.03
CA CYS A 181 5.97 -47.92 -0.95
C CYS A 181 6.12 -46.50 -0.36
N GLY A 182 5.95 -46.32 0.96
CA GLY A 182 6.15 -45.00 1.62
C GLY A 182 5.02 -43.98 1.41
N LYS A 183 4.03 -44.29 0.58
CA LYS A 183 2.92 -43.34 0.30
C LYS A 183 1.90 -43.36 1.43
N ILE A 184 1.40 -42.19 1.77
CA ILE A 184 0.34 -41.96 2.76
C ILE A 184 -1.01 -41.65 2.09
N GLY A 185 -0.99 -40.96 0.95
CA GLY A 185 -2.19 -40.55 0.25
C GLY A 185 -3.02 -41.65 -0.38
N ALA A 186 -2.42 -42.87 -0.57
CA ALA A 186 -3.05 -44.00 -1.21
C ALA A 186 -3.47 -45.12 -0.22
N THR A 187 -3.44 -44.87 1.09
CA THR A 187 -3.76 -45.88 2.11
C THR A 187 -5.15 -45.67 2.71
N GLN A 188 -5.88 -46.77 2.91
CA GLN A 188 -7.16 -46.83 3.59
C GLN A 188 -7.07 -47.77 4.78
N VAL A 189 -7.46 -47.30 5.96
CA VAL A 189 -7.58 -48.09 7.17
C VAL A 189 -9.00 -48.66 7.26
N THR A 190 -9.11 -49.97 7.50
CA THR A 190 -10.37 -50.72 7.53
C THR A 190 -10.71 -51.33 8.89
N ALA A 191 -9.76 -51.41 9.82
CA ALA A 191 -10.00 -51.89 11.17
C ALA A 191 -8.98 -51.30 12.16
N TYR A 192 -9.37 -51.21 13.42
CA TYR A 192 -8.55 -50.84 14.57
C TYR A 192 -8.87 -51.76 15.75
N ASP A 193 -7.88 -52.44 16.33
CA ASP A 193 -8.03 -53.38 17.43
C ASP A 193 -7.65 -52.82 18.83
N GLY A 194 -7.31 -51.51 18.89
CA GLY A 194 -6.85 -50.83 20.11
C GLY A 194 -5.31 -50.71 20.18
N LYS A 195 -4.57 -51.42 19.30
CA LYS A 195 -3.10 -51.38 19.23
C LYS A 195 -2.59 -51.17 17.81
N GLU A 196 -3.21 -51.85 16.85
CA GLU A 196 -2.83 -51.81 15.46
C GLU A 196 -4.01 -51.48 14.56
N VAL A 197 -3.73 -50.84 13.45
CA VAL A 197 -4.68 -50.62 12.35
C VAL A 197 -4.38 -51.61 11.22
N THR A 198 -5.45 -52.15 10.63
CA THR A 198 -5.38 -52.88 9.37
C THR A 198 -5.57 -51.93 8.22
N TYR A 199 -4.68 -51.94 7.25
CA TYR A 199 -4.73 -51.03 6.11
C TYR A 199 -4.51 -51.71 4.78
N GLN A 200 -4.97 -51.06 3.72
CA GLN A 200 -4.72 -51.41 2.33
C GLN A 200 -4.15 -50.19 1.60
N CYS A 201 -3.06 -50.35 0.88
CA CYS A 201 -2.49 -49.39 -0.03
C CYS A 201 -3.10 -49.59 -1.42
N ARG A 202 -4.17 -48.86 -1.73
CA ARG A 202 -5.00 -49.05 -2.92
C ARG A 202 -4.42 -48.37 -4.14
N GLU A 203 -4.50 -49.03 -5.30
CA GLU A 203 -4.04 -48.45 -6.56
C GLU A 203 -4.92 -47.32 -7.06
N ASP A 204 -6.20 -47.30 -6.68
CA ASP A 204 -7.29 -46.47 -7.20
C ASP A 204 -7.98 -45.60 -6.14
N LEU A 205 -7.39 -45.45 -4.96
CA LEU A 205 -8.03 -44.67 -3.86
C LEU A 205 -8.21 -43.19 -4.21
N VAL A 206 -7.24 -42.64 -4.88
CA VAL A 206 -7.21 -41.23 -5.32
C VAL A 206 -6.68 -41.15 -6.76
N SER A 207 -7.12 -40.12 -7.50
CA SER A 207 -6.72 -39.97 -8.92
C SER A 207 -5.27 -39.48 -9.11
N TRP A 208 -4.71 -38.84 -8.09
CA TRP A 208 -3.38 -38.20 -8.16
C TRP A 208 -2.23 -39.07 -7.62
N ALA A 209 -2.51 -40.19 -6.94
CA ALA A 209 -1.46 -41.11 -6.49
C ALA A 209 -1.89 -42.57 -6.60
N ARG A 210 -1.02 -43.40 -7.13
CA ARG A 210 -1.25 -44.85 -7.23
C ARG A 210 -0.58 -45.59 -6.07
N GLY A 211 -1.35 -46.39 -5.31
CA GLY A 211 -0.82 -47.29 -4.29
C GLY A 211 -0.17 -48.53 -4.88
N CYS A 212 0.43 -49.34 -4.02
CA CYS A 212 1.19 -50.55 -4.43
C CYS A 212 0.43 -51.86 -4.25
N GLY A 213 -0.85 -51.85 -3.86
CA GLY A 213 -1.66 -53.03 -3.62
C GLY A 213 -1.37 -53.77 -2.29
N CYS A 214 -0.41 -53.34 -1.50
CA CYS A 214 0.00 -53.98 -0.26
C CYS A 214 -1.08 -53.87 0.83
N ASN A 215 -1.30 -54.95 1.56
CA ASN A 215 -2.11 -55.00 2.79
C ASN A 215 -1.19 -55.18 3.98
N GLY A 216 -1.55 -54.64 5.13
CA GLY A 216 -0.72 -54.77 6.32
C GLY A 216 -1.43 -54.38 7.62
N LYS A 217 -0.74 -54.65 8.71
CA LYS A 217 -1.06 -54.17 10.04
C LYS A 217 0.09 -53.34 10.58
N VAL A 218 -0.21 -52.29 11.29
CA VAL A 218 0.80 -51.41 11.89
C VAL A 218 0.19 -50.62 13.08
N SER A 219 1.01 -50.32 14.06
CA SER A 219 0.62 -49.36 15.11
C SER A 219 0.35 -47.99 14.48
N PRO A 220 -0.77 -47.32 14.78
CA PRO A 220 -1.05 -45.98 14.27
C PRO A 220 -0.23 -44.88 14.97
N PHE A 221 0.54 -45.26 15.98
CA PHE A 221 1.27 -44.36 16.87
C PHE A 221 2.69 -44.05 16.35
N ASP A 222 3.34 -43.08 16.99
CA ASP A 222 4.77 -42.75 16.82
C ASP A 222 5.15 -42.44 15.36
N GLY A 223 4.27 -41.78 14.64
CA GLY A 223 4.52 -41.25 13.30
C GLY A 223 4.35 -42.28 12.16
N ASN A 224 3.70 -43.43 12.38
CA ASN A 224 3.43 -44.40 11.32
C ASN A 224 2.30 -43.98 10.34
N GLY A 225 1.72 -42.80 10.55
CA GLY A 225 0.66 -42.24 9.72
C GLY A 225 0.15 -40.93 10.28
N LYS A 226 -0.96 -40.44 9.75
CA LYS A 226 -1.59 -39.19 10.19
C LYS A 226 -3.12 -39.26 10.18
N LEU A 227 -3.73 -38.36 10.89
CA LEU A 227 -5.18 -38.08 10.83
C LEU A 227 -5.51 -37.31 9.53
N PRO A 228 -6.71 -37.51 8.93
CA PRO A 228 -7.22 -36.61 7.92
C PRO A 228 -7.26 -35.17 8.43
N TRP A 229 -6.87 -34.22 7.61
CA TRP A 229 -6.57 -32.84 8.03
C TRP A 229 -7.69 -32.14 8.82
N LYS A 230 -8.99 -32.40 8.56
CA LYS A 230 -10.11 -31.83 9.34
C LYS A 230 -10.14 -32.37 10.78
N LEU A 231 -9.73 -33.62 10.99
CA LEU A 231 -9.61 -34.25 12.30
C LEU A 231 -8.31 -33.89 12.98
N GLU A 232 -7.23 -33.80 12.23
CA GLU A 232 -5.95 -33.30 12.72
C GLU A 232 -6.11 -31.88 13.29
N TRP A 233 -6.93 -31.07 12.67
CA TRP A 233 -7.26 -29.73 13.16
C TRP A 233 -7.92 -29.78 14.56
N ALA A 234 -8.93 -30.63 14.74
CA ALA A 234 -9.55 -30.87 16.05
C ALA A 234 -8.56 -31.48 17.07
N ALA A 235 -7.72 -32.42 16.65
CA ALA A 235 -6.67 -32.99 17.49
C ALA A 235 -5.62 -31.95 17.91
N LYS A 236 -5.23 -31.02 17.06
CA LYS A 236 -4.37 -29.88 17.42
C LYS A 236 -5.03 -29.03 18.51
N TRP A 237 -6.30 -28.67 18.36
CA TRP A 237 -7.02 -27.89 19.34
C TRP A 237 -7.05 -28.58 20.71
N HIS A 238 -7.36 -29.86 20.74
CA HIS A 238 -7.37 -30.69 21.96
C HIS A 238 -5.97 -30.77 22.59
N THR A 239 -4.98 -31.24 21.82
CA THR A 239 -3.65 -31.55 22.34
C THR A 239 -2.88 -30.33 22.82
N PHE A 240 -3.10 -29.18 22.19
CA PHE A 240 -2.40 -27.92 22.53
C PHE A 240 -3.22 -26.96 23.37
N GLY A 241 -4.48 -27.25 23.63
CA GLY A 241 -5.36 -26.36 24.38
C GLY A 241 -5.62 -25.02 23.67
N ILE A 242 -5.80 -25.06 22.35
CA ILE A 242 -5.93 -23.83 21.54
C ILE A 242 -7.22 -23.11 21.92
N THR A 243 -7.11 -21.79 22.18
CA THR A 243 -8.24 -20.93 22.56
C THR A 243 -8.67 -19.98 21.45
N ILE A 244 -7.76 -19.64 20.51
CA ILE A 244 -8.03 -18.72 19.40
C ILE A 244 -7.40 -19.29 18.12
N GLU A 245 -8.22 -19.45 17.09
CA GLU A 245 -7.72 -19.77 15.73
C GLU A 245 -8.70 -19.29 14.68
N GLY A 246 -8.22 -18.46 13.78
CA GLY A 246 -8.94 -18.00 12.61
C GLY A 246 -8.69 -18.88 11.39
N ALA A 247 -9.47 -18.67 10.35
CA ALA A 247 -9.24 -19.29 9.05
C ALA A 247 -9.82 -18.43 7.92
N GLY A 248 -9.37 -18.67 6.70
CA GLY A 248 -9.99 -18.08 5.52
C GLY A 248 -11.51 -18.39 5.50
N LYS A 249 -12.30 -17.46 4.99
CA LYS A 249 -13.77 -17.54 5.00
C LYS A 249 -14.33 -18.83 4.39
N ASP A 250 -13.64 -19.39 3.40
CA ASP A 250 -14.01 -20.64 2.75
C ASP A 250 -14.00 -21.84 3.68
N HIS A 251 -13.13 -21.86 4.68
CA HIS A 251 -13.10 -22.88 5.72
C HIS A 251 -14.16 -22.66 6.82
N CYS A 252 -14.60 -21.41 6.99
CA CYS A 252 -15.52 -21.01 8.07
C CYS A 252 -17.01 -21.07 7.68
N THR A 253 -17.35 -21.48 6.47
CA THR A 253 -18.74 -21.66 6.02
C THR A 253 -19.40 -22.83 6.74
N LYS A 254 -20.73 -22.83 6.82
CA LYS A 254 -21.50 -23.96 7.36
C LYS A 254 -21.20 -25.22 6.54
N GLY A 255 -20.88 -26.33 7.22
CA GLY A 255 -20.41 -27.55 6.59
C GLY A 255 -18.95 -27.52 6.09
N GLY A 256 -18.30 -26.37 6.24
CA GLY A 256 -16.88 -26.21 5.89
C GLY A 256 -15.95 -26.95 6.85
N SER A 257 -14.68 -26.88 6.54
CA SER A 257 -13.67 -27.70 7.23
C SER A 257 -13.55 -27.37 8.72
N ARG A 258 -13.62 -26.09 9.07
CA ARG A 258 -13.56 -25.66 10.47
C ARG A 258 -14.81 -26.06 11.23
N ASP A 259 -15.96 -26.07 10.58
CA ASP A 259 -17.23 -26.50 11.20
C ASP A 259 -17.19 -27.99 11.53
N VAL A 260 -16.68 -28.83 10.62
CA VAL A 260 -16.43 -30.26 10.89
C VAL A 260 -15.47 -30.45 12.04
N ALA A 261 -14.33 -29.75 12.05
CA ALA A 261 -13.34 -29.81 13.14
C ALA A 261 -13.96 -29.43 14.50
N ALA A 262 -14.79 -28.37 14.54
CA ALA A 262 -15.47 -27.93 15.75
C ALA A 262 -16.49 -28.95 16.26
N HIS A 263 -17.22 -29.63 15.37
CA HIS A 263 -18.11 -30.72 15.75
C HIS A 263 -17.35 -31.94 16.27
N CYS A 264 -16.23 -32.27 15.64
CA CYS A 264 -15.35 -33.33 16.12
C CYS A 264 -14.78 -33.00 17.50
N LEU A 265 -14.31 -31.80 17.72
CA LEU A 265 -13.79 -31.39 19.02
C LEU A 265 -14.84 -31.58 20.14
N ARG A 266 -16.06 -31.07 19.94
CA ARG A 266 -17.15 -31.20 20.93
C ARG A 266 -17.57 -32.64 21.16
N LYS A 267 -17.79 -33.42 20.08
CA LYS A 267 -18.41 -34.76 20.20
C LYS A 267 -17.39 -35.86 20.47
N ILE A 268 -16.16 -35.71 20.04
CA ILE A 268 -15.10 -36.72 20.18
C ILE A 268 -14.27 -36.47 21.45
N PHE A 269 -13.84 -35.22 21.66
CA PHE A 269 -12.99 -34.85 22.79
C PHE A 269 -13.74 -34.24 23.97
N GLY A 270 -14.89 -33.63 23.77
CA GLY A 270 -15.66 -32.95 24.82
C GLY A 270 -15.29 -31.51 25.07
N ASP A 271 -14.37 -30.95 24.25
CA ASP A 271 -13.84 -29.61 24.42
C ASP A 271 -14.65 -28.55 23.66
N ALA A 272 -14.57 -27.30 24.12
CA ALA A 272 -15.14 -26.15 23.44
C ALA A 272 -14.19 -25.71 22.27
N PRO A 273 -14.73 -25.38 21.08
CA PRO A 273 -13.91 -24.92 19.98
C PRO A 273 -13.32 -23.53 20.27
N PRO A 274 -12.12 -23.26 19.71
CA PRO A 274 -11.49 -21.97 19.84
C PRO A 274 -12.34 -20.82 19.29
N LEU A 275 -12.09 -19.60 19.79
CA LEU A 275 -12.64 -18.39 19.21
C LEU A 275 -12.33 -18.33 17.73
N ASN A 276 -13.37 -18.18 16.91
CA ASN A 276 -13.24 -18.14 15.47
C ASN A 276 -12.98 -16.71 14.98
N VAL A 277 -11.91 -16.53 14.22
CA VAL A 277 -11.57 -15.26 13.58
C VAL A 277 -11.58 -15.45 12.05
N PRO A 278 -12.76 -15.49 11.41
CA PRO A 278 -12.83 -15.63 9.97
C PRO A 278 -12.28 -14.40 9.27
N TYR A 279 -11.48 -14.61 8.20
CA TYR A 279 -10.93 -13.52 7.44
C TYR A 279 -11.15 -13.66 5.92
N GLU A 280 -11.34 -12.51 5.29
CA GLU A 280 -11.50 -12.38 3.85
C GLU A 280 -10.17 -12.56 3.11
N PHE A 281 -10.27 -12.82 1.81
CA PHE A 281 -9.11 -13.00 0.97
C PHE A 281 -8.25 -11.74 0.85
N PHE A 282 -6.98 -11.97 0.66
CA PHE A 282 -6.05 -11.01 0.10
C PHE A 282 -5.98 -11.24 -1.41
N LEU A 283 -6.33 -10.21 -2.19
CA LEU A 283 -6.33 -10.26 -3.65
C LEU A 283 -5.15 -9.43 -4.17
N VAL A 284 -4.60 -9.83 -5.30
CA VAL A 284 -3.64 -9.03 -6.06
C VAL A 284 -4.28 -8.69 -7.39
N SER A 285 -4.43 -7.39 -7.66
CA SER A 285 -5.12 -6.87 -8.86
C SER A 285 -6.49 -7.53 -9.10
N GLY A 286 -7.25 -7.74 -8.01
CA GLY A 286 -8.58 -8.36 -8.04
C GLY A 286 -8.61 -9.89 -8.14
N ALA A 287 -7.48 -10.57 -8.28
CA ALA A 287 -7.42 -12.02 -8.43
C ALA A 287 -7.17 -12.76 -7.10
N LYS A 288 -7.88 -13.89 -6.89
CA LYS A 288 -7.61 -14.83 -5.79
C LYS A 288 -6.38 -15.68 -6.12
N MET A 289 -5.51 -15.87 -5.13
CA MET A 289 -4.27 -16.65 -5.25
C MET A 289 -4.40 -18.07 -4.74
N SER A 290 -3.53 -18.98 -5.24
CA SER A 290 -3.43 -20.37 -4.81
C SER A 290 -2.01 -20.90 -4.94
N SER A 291 -1.35 -21.25 -3.82
CA SER A 291 0.02 -21.80 -3.82
C SER A 291 0.11 -23.13 -4.60
N SER A 292 -0.84 -24.05 -4.40
CA SER A 292 -0.84 -25.36 -5.05
C SER A 292 -1.07 -25.29 -6.57
N LYS A 293 -1.65 -24.19 -7.07
CA LYS A 293 -1.87 -23.97 -8.50
C LYS A 293 -0.85 -23.01 -9.11
N GLY A 294 0.10 -22.49 -8.32
CA GLY A 294 1.07 -21.49 -8.76
C GLY A 294 0.45 -20.16 -9.22
N ILE A 295 -0.76 -19.86 -8.73
CA ILE A 295 -1.47 -18.64 -9.10
C ILE A 295 -1.23 -17.58 -8.02
N GLY A 296 -0.61 -16.49 -8.38
CA GLY A 296 -0.42 -15.33 -7.53
C GLY A 296 1.04 -15.06 -7.18
N THR A 297 1.26 -13.90 -6.58
CA THR A 297 2.59 -13.41 -6.18
C THR A 297 3.06 -14.12 -4.91
N ALA A 298 4.30 -14.59 -4.89
CA ALA A 298 4.88 -15.20 -3.70
C ALA A 298 5.01 -14.17 -2.56
N ALA A 299 4.86 -14.65 -1.31
CA ALA A 299 5.01 -13.79 -0.13
C ALA A 299 6.38 -13.11 -0.09
N ARG A 300 7.44 -13.82 -0.53
CA ARG A 300 8.80 -13.31 -0.58
C ARG A 300 8.97 -12.12 -1.54
N GLU A 301 8.29 -12.15 -2.66
CA GLU A 301 8.38 -11.06 -3.66
C GLU A 301 7.84 -9.74 -3.08
N ILE A 302 6.69 -9.80 -2.40
CA ILE A 302 6.12 -8.62 -1.76
C ILE A 302 6.95 -8.21 -0.52
N ALA A 303 7.52 -9.16 0.22
CA ALA A 303 8.39 -8.85 1.36
C ALA A 303 9.75 -8.27 0.92
N ASN A 304 10.24 -8.59 -0.28
CA ASN A 304 11.41 -7.94 -0.87
C ASN A 304 11.10 -6.51 -1.33
N PHE A 305 9.84 -6.28 -1.73
CA PHE A 305 9.40 -4.99 -2.22
C PHE A 305 9.06 -4.02 -1.08
N LEU A 306 8.19 -4.41 -0.15
CA LEU A 306 7.69 -3.51 0.88
C LEU A 306 8.54 -3.56 2.16
N PRO A 307 8.93 -2.40 2.74
CA PRO A 307 9.48 -2.37 4.08
C PRO A 307 8.61 -3.13 5.09
N PRO A 308 9.21 -3.82 6.06
CA PRO A 308 8.46 -4.69 7.00
C PRO A 308 7.27 -4.01 7.69
N GLU A 309 7.46 -2.78 8.14
CA GLU A 309 6.43 -1.98 8.82
C GLU A 309 5.25 -1.66 7.88
N ILE A 310 5.55 -1.33 6.63
CA ILE A 310 4.53 -1.03 5.60
C ILE A 310 3.79 -2.30 5.19
N LEU A 311 4.49 -3.44 5.09
CA LEU A 311 3.85 -4.73 4.82
C LEU A 311 2.91 -5.13 5.97
N ARG A 312 3.33 -4.97 7.23
CA ARG A 312 2.45 -5.17 8.39
C ARG A 312 1.26 -4.22 8.36
N PHE A 313 1.49 -2.93 8.09
CA PHE A 313 0.43 -1.94 7.96
C PHE A 313 -0.59 -2.33 6.88
N LEU A 314 -0.14 -2.70 5.69
CA LEU A 314 -0.99 -3.18 4.59
C LEU A 314 -1.92 -4.31 5.05
N MET A 315 -1.38 -5.29 5.78
CA MET A 315 -2.12 -6.48 6.23
C MET A 315 -3.07 -6.21 7.40
N ILE A 316 -2.71 -5.32 8.32
CA ILE A 316 -3.41 -5.14 9.60
C ILE A 316 -4.41 -3.98 9.56
N ARG A 317 -4.16 -2.91 8.77
CA ARG A 317 -5.07 -1.74 8.71
C ARG A 317 -6.51 -2.08 8.33
N THR A 318 -6.69 -3.14 7.54
CA THR A 318 -8.01 -3.60 7.10
C THR A 318 -8.53 -4.70 8.05
N PRO A 319 -9.71 -4.54 8.66
CA PRO A 319 -10.28 -5.58 9.53
C PRO A 319 -10.43 -6.94 8.84
N PRO A 320 -10.38 -8.07 9.57
CA PRO A 320 -10.40 -9.42 8.99
C PRO A 320 -11.56 -9.67 8.01
N ARG A 321 -12.75 -9.18 8.32
CA ARG A 321 -13.97 -9.37 7.50
C ARG A 321 -14.03 -8.53 6.22
N ARG A 322 -12.97 -7.78 5.90
CA ARG A 322 -12.88 -7.00 4.66
C ARG A 322 -11.75 -7.52 3.79
N THR A 323 -12.04 -7.65 2.51
CA THR A 323 -11.05 -8.02 1.49
C THR A 323 -9.98 -6.94 1.37
N VAL A 324 -8.73 -7.35 1.29
CA VAL A 324 -7.62 -6.49 0.90
C VAL A 324 -7.36 -6.72 -0.57
N ASN A 325 -7.47 -5.68 -1.37
CA ASN A 325 -7.07 -5.70 -2.78
C ASN A 325 -5.79 -4.90 -2.93
N PHE A 326 -4.69 -5.59 -3.13
CA PHE A 326 -3.36 -5.01 -3.32
C PHE A 326 -3.09 -4.81 -4.81
N SER A 327 -2.47 -3.69 -5.15
CA SER A 327 -1.93 -3.44 -6.49
C SER A 327 -0.51 -2.91 -6.40
N THR A 328 0.30 -3.22 -7.40
CA THR A 328 1.63 -2.64 -7.60
C THR A 328 1.61 -1.37 -8.45
N ASP A 329 0.42 -0.89 -8.83
CA ASP A 329 0.26 0.37 -9.56
C ASP A 329 0.84 1.54 -8.77
N PHE A 330 1.46 2.48 -9.47
CA PHE A 330 2.14 3.62 -8.87
C PHE A 330 1.28 4.36 -7.85
N ASP A 331 0.07 4.77 -8.24
CA ASP A 331 -0.83 5.52 -7.37
C ASP A 331 -1.22 4.75 -6.11
N TYR A 332 -1.40 3.42 -6.23
CA TYR A 332 -1.71 2.59 -5.08
C TYR A 332 -0.54 2.53 -4.09
N ILE A 333 0.67 2.34 -4.59
CA ILE A 333 1.87 2.25 -3.75
C ILE A 333 2.18 3.60 -3.10
N VAL A 334 2.14 4.70 -3.86
CA VAL A 334 2.28 6.06 -3.33
C VAL A 334 1.26 6.32 -2.22
N LYS A 335 0.00 5.94 -2.44
CA LYS A 335 -1.06 6.08 -1.43
C LYS A 335 -0.77 5.25 -0.18
N LEU A 336 -0.31 4.00 -0.33
CA LEU A 336 0.03 3.12 0.79
C LEU A 336 1.12 3.72 1.67
N PHE A 337 2.21 4.19 1.05
CA PHE A 337 3.30 4.85 1.76
C PHE A 337 2.84 6.14 2.45
N ASN A 338 2.10 7.00 1.74
CA ASN A 338 1.58 8.25 2.31
C ASN A 338 0.60 8.03 3.48
N GLU A 339 -0.21 6.97 3.44
CA GLU A 339 -1.10 6.63 4.56
C GLU A 339 -0.31 6.16 5.79
N TYR A 340 0.75 5.39 5.57
CA TYR A 340 1.67 4.99 6.64
C TYR A 340 2.43 6.19 7.21
N ASP A 341 2.97 7.07 6.36
CA ASP A 341 3.72 8.26 6.76
C ASP A 341 2.86 9.20 7.62
N ARG A 342 1.62 9.45 7.21
CA ARG A 342 0.68 10.22 8.02
C ARG A 342 0.38 9.58 9.37
N LEU A 343 0.35 8.25 9.44
CA LEU A 343 0.16 7.53 10.69
C LEU A 343 1.33 7.78 11.65
N VAL A 344 2.56 7.81 11.14
CA VAL A 344 3.78 8.06 11.92
C VAL A 344 3.90 9.52 12.33
N GLU A 345 3.66 10.47 11.41
CA GLU A 345 3.83 11.91 11.63
C GLU A 345 2.81 12.51 12.62
N ASN A 346 1.58 12.00 12.62
CA ASN A 346 0.46 12.60 13.36
C ASN A 346 0.21 11.99 14.75
N VAL A 347 1.15 11.23 15.31
CA VAL A 347 1.00 10.66 16.66
C VAL A 347 1.47 11.66 17.72
N PRO A 348 0.55 12.32 18.45
CA PRO A 348 0.92 13.21 19.55
C PRO A 348 1.61 12.42 20.67
N PRO A 349 2.69 12.94 21.28
CA PRO A 349 3.42 12.22 22.33
C PRO A 349 2.61 11.92 23.59
N ASP A 350 1.49 12.63 23.82
CA ASP A 350 0.81 12.64 25.12
C ASP A 350 -0.48 11.83 25.22
N ARG A 351 -0.99 11.21 24.16
CA ARG A 351 -2.27 10.49 24.18
C ARG A 351 -2.10 8.98 24.28
N ALA A 352 -2.25 8.42 25.47
CA ALA A 352 -2.12 6.98 25.77
C ALA A 352 -3.15 6.06 25.07
N PHE A 353 -4.26 6.60 24.56
CA PHE A 353 -5.41 5.83 24.03
C PHE A 353 -5.78 6.17 22.57
N ASP A 354 -4.86 6.73 21.80
CA ASP A 354 -5.13 7.04 20.40
C ASP A 354 -5.07 5.75 19.55
N LEU A 355 -6.07 5.57 18.69
CA LEU A 355 -6.13 4.45 17.74
C LEU A 355 -4.87 4.39 16.84
N GLN A 356 -4.29 5.53 16.52
CA GLN A 356 -3.06 5.61 15.74
C GLN A 356 -1.87 4.99 16.49
N ARG A 357 -1.70 5.28 17.77
CA ARG A 357 -0.67 4.67 18.62
C ARG A 357 -0.81 3.16 18.73
N LYS A 358 -2.04 2.68 18.90
CA LYS A 358 -2.34 1.25 18.96
C LYS A 358 -1.98 0.58 17.64
N MET A 359 -2.34 1.20 16.50
CA MET A 359 -1.93 0.71 15.19
C MET A 359 -0.42 0.66 15.08
N LEU A 360 0.29 1.75 15.41
CA LEU A 360 1.76 1.80 15.34
C LEU A 360 2.40 0.69 16.14
N ARG A 361 2.06 0.49 17.41
CA ARG A 361 2.59 -0.61 18.24
C ARG A 361 2.37 -1.98 17.61
N THR A 362 1.19 -2.18 16.99
CA THR A 362 0.86 -3.47 16.38
C THR A 362 1.64 -3.74 15.10
N ILE A 363 1.96 -2.69 14.33
CA ILE A 363 2.72 -2.84 13.07
C ILE A 363 4.23 -2.67 13.25
N GLU A 364 4.69 -2.18 14.37
CA GLU A 364 6.09 -1.91 14.65
C GLU A 364 6.95 -3.16 14.49
N VAL A 365 8.09 -2.97 13.81
CA VAL A 365 9.13 -3.98 13.58
C VAL A 365 10.39 -3.37 14.11
N ASN A 366 10.83 -2.90 14.85
CA ASN A 366 11.92 -2.17 15.50
C ASN A 366 11.42 -0.85 16.11
N PRO A 367 11.28 -0.79 17.43
CA PRO A 367 10.79 0.40 18.14
C PRO A 367 11.51 1.70 17.79
N ALA A 368 12.75 1.63 17.36
CA ALA A 368 13.51 2.80 16.93
C ALA A 368 13.06 3.35 15.57
N SER A 369 12.37 2.56 14.72
CA SER A 369 11.98 2.98 13.36
C SER A 369 10.77 3.91 13.31
N SER A 370 9.96 3.96 14.36
CA SER A 370 8.75 4.81 14.44
C SER A 370 9.02 6.29 14.71
N ALA A 371 10.26 6.68 15.00
CA ALA A 371 10.65 8.07 15.25
C ALA A 371 11.36 8.75 14.08
N CYS A 372 11.35 8.14 12.88
CA CYS A 372 12.10 8.60 11.72
C CYS A 372 11.30 9.61 10.87
N HIS A 373 12.02 10.56 10.25
CA HIS A 373 11.45 11.41 9.21
C HIS A 373 11.16 10.58 7.94
N PRO A 374 9.90 10.42 7.56
CA PRO A 374 9.57 9.68 6.37
C PRO A 374 9.91 10.48 5.12
N VAL A 375 10.62 9.84 4.17
CA VAL A 375 10.83 10.39 2.84
C VAL A 375 9.79 9.78 1.90
N GLY A 376 8.99 10.63 1.26
CA GLY A 376 7.87 10.20 0.42
C GLY A 376 8.30 9.29 -0.73
N PHE A 377 7.57 8.20 -0.97
CA PHE A 377 7.90 7.20 -1.98
C PHE A 377 7.97 7.81 -3.40
N GLN A 378 7.03 8.70 -3.73
CA GLN A 378 7.02 9.39 -5.01
C GLN A 378 8.29 10.22 -5.26
N LEU A 379 8.81 10.87 -4.21
CA LEU A 379 10.06 11.61 -4.29
C LEU A 379 11.24 10.67 -4.56
N LEU A 380 11.32 9.54 -3.86
CA LEU A 380 12.39 8.56 -4.06
C LEU A 380 12.39 8.00 -5.48
N ILE A 381 11.21 7.64 -6.02
CA ILE A 381 11.07 7.21 -7.41
C ILE A 381 11.58 8.27 -8.39
N ALA A 382 11.29 9.54 -8.13
CA ALA A 382 11.76 10.61 -8.98
C ALA A 382 13.28 10.78 -8.90
N LEU A 383 13.85 10.81 -7.69
CA LEU A 383 15.29 11.04 -7.49
C LEU A 383 16.17 9.90 -8.03
N LEU A 384 15.72 8.65 -7.87
CA LEU A 384 16.43 7.47 -8.41
C LEU A 384 16.58 7.49 -9.94
N GLN A 385 15.72 8.21 -10.63
CA GLN A 385 15.75 8.32 -12.09
C GLN A 385 16.49 9.56 -12.61
N LEU A 386 16.92 10.45 -11.70
CA LEU A 386 17.69 11.62 -12.09
C LEU A 386 19.18 11.27 -12.16
N PRO A 387 19.88 11.62 -13.27
CA PRO A 387 21.30 11.35 -13.41
C PRO A 387 22.12 12.17 -12.39
N HIS A 388 23.21 11.58 -11.90
CA HIS A 388 24.18 12.22 -10.99
C HIS A 388 23.63 12.63 -9.62
N ILE A 389 22.47 12.09 -9.20
CA ILE A 389 21.91 12.32 -7.86
C ILE A 389 22.30 11.17 -6.94
N GLU A 390 23.10 11.48 -5.92
CA GLU A 390 23.28 10.58 -4.77
C GLU A 390 22.15 10.84 -3.77
N VAL A 391 21.11 10.02 -3.86
CA VAL A 391 19.82 10.27 -3.17
C VAL A 391 19.99 10.42 -1.66
N GLU A 392 20.78 9.55 -1.02
CA GLU A 392 21.00 9.61 0.43
C GLU A 392 21.71 10.92 0.85
N TYR A 393 22.67 11.37 0.05
CA TYR A 393 23.40 12.61 0.30
C TYR A 393 22.48 13.83 0.14
N GLU A 394 21.71 13.89 -0.95
CA GLU A 394 20.83 15.03 -1.23
C GLU A 394 19.70 15.15 -0.20
N ILE A 395 19.12 14.04 0.23
CA ILE A 395 18.11 14.04 1.29
C ILE A 395 18.73 14.47 2.62
N GLY A 396 19.89 13.93 2.97
CA GLY A 396 20.60 14.27 4.20
C GLY A 396 20.96 15.76 4.28
N LYS A 397 21.41 16.36 3.18
CA LYS A 397 21.73 17.78 3.09
C LYS A 397 20.51 18.70 3.31
N ARG A 398 19.31 18.25 2.95
CA ARG A 398 18.07 19.02 3.05
C ARG A 398 17.28 18.74 4.34
N THR A 399 17.66 17.70 5.08
CA THR A 399 17.05 17.40 6.37
C THR A 399 17.68 18.29 7.45
N ALA A 400 16.84 19.06 8.14
CA ALA A 400 17.29 19.94 9.24
C ALA A 400 17.98 19.12 10.33
N GLY A 401 19.25 19.41 10.60
CA GLY A 401 20.06 18.66 11.56
C GLY A 401 20.73 17.39 11.00
N GLY A 402 20.54 17.07 9.72
CA GLY A 402 21.04 15.87 9.06
C GLY A 402 20.23 14.61 9.38
N LEU A 403 20.55 13.50 8.73
CA LEU A 403 19.90 12.21 8.98
C LEU A 403 20.55 11.52 10.19
N THR A 404 19.74 11.10 11.14
CA THR A 404 20.17 10.18 12.20
C THR A 404 20.52 8.80 11.61
N GLN A 405 21.21 7.96 12.36
CA GLN A 405 21.47 6.57 11.93
C GLN A 405 20.16 5.84 11.59
N GLN A 406 19.13 6.06 12.37
CA GLN A 406 17.82 5.44 12.18
C GLN A 406 17.11 5.97 10.92
N ASP A 407 17.21 7.27 10.63
CA ASP A 407 16.69 7.85 9.38
C ASP A 407 17.40 7.24 8.17
N GLN A 408 18.71 7.03 8.25
CA GLN A 408 19.50 6.40 7.20
C GLN A 408 19.06 4.94 6.95
N GLU A 409 18.85 4.16 8.00
CA GLU A 409 18.37 2.77 7.89
C GLU A 409 16.96 2.72 7.27
N ASN A 410 16.08 3.61 7.69
CA ASN A 410 14.72 3.71 7.14
C ASN A 410 14.74 4.16 5.66
N LEU A 411 15.57 5.16 5.34
CA LEU A 411 15.76 5.63 3.97
C LEU A 411 16.27 4.51 3.07
N LYS A 412 17.24 3.70 3.52
CA LYS A 412 17.73 2.54 2.76
C LYS A 412 16.65 1.53 2.44
N LYS A 413 15.79 1.19 3.42
CA LYS A 413 14.65 0.30 3.18
C LYS A 413 13.70 0.87 2.12
N ARG A 414 13.42 2.16 2.18
CA ARG A 414 12.54 2.86 1.22
C ARG A 414 13.17 2.98 -0.16
N LEU A 415 14.47 3.24 -0.24
CA LEU A 415 15.22 3.25 -1.50
C LEU A 415 15.21 1.86 -2.15
N SER A 416 15.43 0.79 -1.37
CA SER A 416 15.33 -0.58 -1.86
C SER A 416 13.94 -0.87 -2.42
N ALA A 417 12.88 -0.43 -1.73
CA ALA A 417 11.51 -0.56 -2.21
C ALA A 417 11.26 0.21 -3.51
N ALA A 418 11.75 1.44 -3.60
CA ALA A 418 11.61 2.28 -4.78
C ALA A 418 12.37 1.70 -5.99
N THR A 419 13.61 1.25 -5.78
CA THR A 419 14.40 0.57 -6.81
C THR A 419 13.71 -0.70 -7.29
N TYR A 420 13.24 -1.55 -6.35
CA TYR A 420 12.51 -2.77 -6.71
C TYR A 420 11.27 -2.47 -7.55
N TRP A 421 10.52 -1.43 -7.17
CA TRP A 421 9.34 -1.02 -7.93
C TRP A 421 9.69 -0.56 -9.34
N LEU A 422 10.75 0.26 -9.50
CA LEU A 422 11.23 0.72 -10.80
C LEU A 422 11.65 -0.46 -11.70
N ASP A 423 12.34 -1.45 -11.13
CA ASP A 423 12.88 -2.57 -11.89
C ASP A 423 11.81 -3.57 -12.34
N HIS A 424 10.75 -3.79 -11.52
CA HIS A 424 9.82 -4.90 -11.70
C HIS A 424 8.39 -4.47 -12.04
N HIS A 425 7.99 -3.23 -11.74
CA HIS A 425 6.60 -2.79 -11.83
C HIS A 425 6.38 -1.52 -12.64
N ALA A 426 7.42 -0.69 -12.79
CA ALA A 426 7.29 0.57 -13.52
C ALA A 426 7.02 0.34 -15.01
N SER A 427 5.95 0.96 -15.51
CA SER A 427 5.67 1.03 -16.94
C SER A 427 6.57 2.09 -17.62
N GLU A 428 6.59 2.12 -18.93
CA GLU A 428 7.23 3.19 -19.71
C GLU A 428 6.73 4.60 -19.31
N ALA A 429 5.45 4.70 -18.95
CA ALA A 429 4.86 5.96 -18.51
C ALA A 429 5.40 6.43 -17.15
N ASP A 430 5.78 5.51 -16.28
CA ASP A 430 6.30 5.81 -14.94
C ASP A 430 7.80 6.16 -14.95
N ARG A 431 8.49 5.80 -16.01
CA ARG A 431 9.93 6.07 -16.14
C ARG A 431 10.16 7.51 -16.51
N ILE A 432 11.13 8.15 -15.87
CA ILE A 432 11.52 9.53 -16.10
C ILE A 432 12.94 9.53 -16.66
N GLU A 433 13.14 10.24 -17.77
CA GLU A 433 14.46 10.46 -18.35
C GLU A 433 14.65 11.96 -18.56
N LEU A 434 15.65 12.51 -17.87
CA LEU A 434 15.99 13.92 -18.04
C LEU A 434 16.61 14.12 -19.42
N GLN A 435 15.99 14.96 -20.23
CA GLN A 435 16.43 15.20 -21.59
C GLN A 435 17.70 16.06 -21.63
N ALA A 436 18.77 15.54 -22.20
CA ALA A 436 20.04 16.26 -22.31
C ALA A 436 19.95 17.47 -23.27
N SER A 437 19.13 17.37 -24.32
CA SER A 437 18.81 18.45 -25.28
C SER A 437 17.34 18.76 -25.27
N LEU A 438 16.92 19.88 -25.85
CA LEU A 438 15.50 20.23 -25.98
C LEU A 438 14.80 19.18 -26.86
N PRO A 439 13.74 18.52 -26.35
CA PRO A 439 12.99 17.51 -27.10
C PRO A 439 12.32 18.08 -28.36
N ALA A 440 12.17 17.25 -29.38
CA ALA A 440 11.44 17.62 -30.60
C ALA A 440 9.99 18.03 -30.32
N SER A 441 9.34 17.41 -29.32
CA SER A 441 7.99 17.74 -28.88
C SER A 441 7.84 19.17 -28.33
N ALA A 442 8.94 19.84 -27.98
CA ALA A 442 8.92 21.26 -27.60
C ALA A 442 8.45 22.19 -28.74
N THR A 443 8.48 21.71 -29.99
CA THR A 443 7.89 22.45 -31.14
C THR A 443 6.38 22.58 -31.06
N GLU A 444 5.72 21.66 -30.34
CA GLU A 444 4.27 21.62 -30.15
C GLU A 444 3.77 22.50 -28.99
N LEU A 445 4.67 23.18 -28.28
CA LEU A 445 4.27 24.10 -27.21
C LEU A 445 3.46 25.24 -27.78
N SER A 446 2.34 25.56 -27.13
CA SER A 446 1.55 26.76 -27.43
C SER A 446 2.33 28.03 -27.09
N ASP A 447 1.92 29.16 -27.63
CA ASP A 447 2.56 30.44 -27.34
C ASP A 447 2.43 30.83 -25.86
N SER A 448 1.34 30.48 -25.19
CA SER A 448 1.17 30.64 -23.74
C SER A 448 2.15 29.76 -22.94
N GLN A 449 2.40 28.53 -23.38
CA GLN A 449 3.40 27.65 -22.78
C GLN A 449 4.83 28.15 -22.97
N ARG A 450 5.13 28.68 -24.15
CA ARG A 450 6.43 29.32 -24.46
C ARG A 450 6.65 30.56 -23.61
N ALA A 451 5.64 31.43 -23.50
CA ALA A 451 5.68 32.61 -22.65
C ALA A 451 5.95 32.24 -21.19
N PHE A 452 5.27 31.21 -20.69
CA PHE A 452 5.46 30.73 -19.32
C PHE A 452 6.89 30.22 -19.07
N LEU A 453 7.41 29.36 -19.95
CA LEU A 453 8.77 28.82 -19.81
C LEU A 453 9.85 29.89 -19.95
N HIS A 454 9.67 30.82 -20.87
CA HIS A 454 10.54 31.97 -21.03
C HIS A 454 10.61 32.79 -19.74
N LEU A 455 9.45 33.12 -19.15
CA LEU A 455 9.37 33.87 -17.91
C LEU A 455 9.95 33.09 -16.71
N LEU A 456 9.80 31.77 -16.68
CA LEU A 456 10.47 30.92 -15.70
C LEU A 456 12.00 31.07 -15.77
N GLY A 457 12.56 31.04 -16.99
CA GLY A 457 14.01 31.21 -17.19
C GLY A 457 14.50 32.60 -16.81
N GLU A 458 13.75 33.63 -17.22
CA GLU A 458 14.11 35.04 -17.01
C GLU A 458 14.08 35.43 -15.51
N ARG A 459 13.14 34.86 -14.75
CA ARG A 459 12.92 35.17 -13.31
C ARG A 459 13.37 34.07 -12.38
N PHE A 460 14.19 33.15 -12.84
CA PHE A 460 14.64 32.04 -12.02
C PHE A 460 15.45 32.56 -10.80
N PRO A 461 15.14 32.13 -9.59
CA PRO A 461 15.76 32.68 -8.37
C PRO A 461 17.28 32.51 -8.34
N ASP A 462 18.01 33.48 -7.75
CA ASP A 462 19.46 33.47 -7.61
C ASP A 462 19.95 32.63 -6.46
N GLY A 463 19.36 31.71 -5.94
CA GLY A 463 19.76 30.82 -4.84
C GLY A 463 19.16 29.45 -4.97
N GLN A 464 19.67 28.51 -4.21
CA GLN A 464 19.06 27.22 -4.04
C GLN A 464 17.86 27.37 -3.11
N LEU A 465 16.66 27.10 -3.60
CA LEU A 465 15.43 27.13 -2.81
C LEU A 465 15.00 25.72 -2.41
N GLY A 466 14.13 25.64 -1.39
CA GLY A 466 13.46 24.40 -1.02
C GLY A 466 12.34 24.03 -1.99
N GLU A 467 11.82 22.80 -1.86
CA GLU A 467 10.75 22.29 -2.74
C GLU A 467 9.49 23.15 -2.71
N GLU A 468 9.08 23.61 -1.53
CA GLU A 468 7.88 24.44 -1.36
C GLU A 468 8.06 25.84 -1.95
N GLU A 469 9.25 26.41 -1.81
CA GLU A 469 9.57 27.72 -2.36
C GLU A 469 9.62 27.67 -3.89
N TYR A 470 10.22 26.66 -4.49
CA TYR A 470 10.15 26.45 -5.95
C TYR A 470 8.73 26.16 -6.42
N GLN A 471 7.96 25.39 -5.67
CA GLN A 471 6.56 25.15 -6.02
C GLN A 471 5.76 26.45 -6.05
N LYS A 472 5.99 27.31 -5.07
CA LYS A 472 5.38 28.65 -4.99
C LYS A 472 5.86 29.54 -6.15
N PHE A 473 7.15 29.53 -6.47
CA PHE A 473 7.71 30.23 -7.61
C PHE A 473 7.03 29.84 -8.93
N ILE A 474 6.87 28.54 -9.19
CA ILE A 474 6.15 28.03 -10.37
C ILE A 474 4.71 28.57 -10.41
N PHE A 475 4.01 28.55 -9.28
CA PHE A 475 2.65 29.09 -9.21
C PHE A 475 2.60 30.61 -9.41
N ASP A 476 3.55 31.33 -8.87
CA ASP A 476 3.61 32.79 -9.04
C ASP A 476 3.86 33.14 -10.52
N ILE A 477 4.76 32.44 -11.22
CA ILE A 477 4.94 32.61 -12.67
C ILE A 477 3.69 32.20 -13.47
N THR A 478 3.02 31.10 -13.07
CA THR A 478 1.76 30.69 -13.72
C THR A 478 0.69 31.79 -13.63
N ARG A 479 0.68 32.59 -12.58
CA ARG A 479 -0.26 33.72 -12.42
C ARG A 479 0.04 34.90 -13.31
N LEU A 480 1.25 35.01 -13.82
CA LEU A 480 1.70 36.10 -14.66
C LEU A 480 1.54 35.83 -16.16
N THR A 481 1.12 34.64 -16.52
CA THR A 481 0.96 34.20 -17.90
C THR A 481 -0.46 33.70 -18.16
N PRO A 482 -1.01 33.78 -19.38
CA PRO A 482 -2.36 33.31 -19.72
C PRO A 482 -2.39 31.81 -19.86
N ILE A 483 -2.02 31.11 -18.81
CA ILE A 483 -1.91 29.66 -18.78
C ILE A 483 -2.58 29.08 -17.54
N ASN A 484 -3.29 27.98 -17.68
CA ASN A 484 -3.77 27.24 -16.51
C ASN A 484 -2.68 26.36 -15.92
N GLN A 485 -2.81 25.98 -14.65
CA GLN A 485 -1.81 25.17 -13.95
C GLN A 485 -1.47 23.87 -14.66
N LYS A 486 -2.47 23.15 -15.19
CA LYS A 486 -2.24 21.89 -15.89
C LYS A 486 -1.31 22.07 -17.08
N ASN A 487 -1.55 23.07 -17.93
CA ASN A 487 -0.76 23.34 -19.10
C ASN A 487 0.64 23.89 -18.74
N ALA A 488 0.76 24.65 -17.66
CA ALA A 488 2.05 25.15 -17.17
C ALA A 488 2.96 23.99 -16.75
N PHE A 489 2.44 23.06 -15.93
CA PHE A 489 3.21 21.88 -15.53
C PHE A 489 3.50 20.94 -16.71
N ALA A 490 2.57 20.73 -17.62
CA ALA A 490 2.80 19.97 -18.85
C ALA A 490 3.93 20.58 -19.68
N ALA A 491 4.02 21.92 -19.77
CA ALA A 491 5.13 22.59 -20.46
C ALA A 491 6.49 22.31 -19.80
N ILE A 492 6.57 22.38 -18.47
CA ILE A 492 7.78 22.04 -17.72
C ILE A 492 8.21 20.60 -18.02
N TYR A 493 7.28 19.65 -17.89
CA TYR A 493 7.60 18.23 -18.11
C TYR A 493 7.98 17.94 -19.55
N ARG A 494 7.33 18.59 -20.51
CA ARG A 494 7.65 18.42 -21.92
C ARG A 494 9.09 18.80 -22.23
N VAL A 495 9.57 19.94 -21.73
CA VAL A 495 10.93 20.40 -22.02
C VAL A 495 12.02 19.72 -21.19
N LEU A 496 11.67 19.18 -20.02
CA LEU A 496 12.64 18.51 -19.15
C LEU A 496 12.65 16.99 -19.34
N LEU A 497 11.49 16.37 -19.61
CA LEU A 497 11.27 14.92 -19.54
C LEU A 497 10.69 14.32 -20.82
N ASP A 498 10.34 15.13 -21.81
CA ASP A 498 9.58 14.73 -23.03
C ASP A 498 8.25 14.04 -22.70
N LYS A 499 7.57 14.49 -21.64
CA LYS A 499 6.31 13.93 -21.12
C LYS A 499 5.31 15.04 -20.78
N GLU A 500 4.03 14.69 -20.63
CA GLU A 500 2.99 15.63 -20.17
C GLU A 500 2.83 15.62 -18.63
N HIS A 501 3.41 14.63 -17.95
CA HIS A 501 3.31 14.42 -16.52
C HIS A 501 4.68 14.11 -15.93
N GLY A 502 4.86 14.41 -14.64
CA GLY A 502 6.12 14.17 -13.95
C GLY A 502 6.00 14.34 -12.43
N PRO A 503 7.14 14.32 -11.72
CA PRO A 503 7.19 14.58 -10.29
C PRO A 503 6.65 15.96 -9.93
N LYS A 504 6.39 16.21 -8.63
CA LYS A 504 6.03 17.55 -8.15
C LYS A 504 7.07 18.57 -8.66
N GLY A 505 6.61 19.62 -9.37
CA GLY A 505 7.51 20.55 -10.07
C GLY A 505 8.51 21.24 -9.14
N GLY A 506 8.08 21.63 -7.93
CA GLY A 506 8.97 22.21 -6.92
C GLY A 506 10.08 21.23 -6.47
N ALA A 507 9.75 19.97 -6.30
CA ALA A 507 10.73 18.93 -6.01
C ALA A 507 11.71 18.76 -7.18
N LEU A 508 11.19 18.66 -8.41
CA LEU A 508 12.04 18.54 -9.60
C LEU A 508 13.05 19.70 -9.69
N PHE A 509 12.63 20.94 -9.48
CA PHE A 509 13.52 22.09 -9.51
C PHE A 509 14.53 22.10 -8.36
N ALA A 510 14.13 21.64 -7.19
CA ALA A 510 15.00 21.61 -6.02
C ALA A 510 16.19 20.63 -6.18
N TYR A 511 16.01 19.56 -6.94
CA TYR A 511 17.02 18.52 -7.11
C TYR A 511 17.78 18.60 -8.45
N LEU A 512 17.32 19.40 -9.42
CA LEU A 512 18.05 19.64 -10.64
C LEU A 512 19.04 20.80 -10.51
N ASP A 513 20.09 20.74 -11.33
CA ASP A 513 21.07 21.83 -11.40
C ASP A 513 20.41 23.12 -11.89
N ARG A 514 20.63 24.21 -11.16
CA ARG A 514 20.06 25.52 -11.46
C ARG A 514 20.48 26.02 -12.86
N ALA A 515 21.76 25.89 -13.19
CA ALA A 515 22.27 26.35 -14.48
C ALA A 515 21.66 25.56 -15.63
N PHE A 516 21.42 24.27 -15.43
CA PHE A 516 20.70 23.44 -16.40
C PHE A 516 19.26 23.94 -16.59
N LEU A 517 18.51 24.21 -15.51
CA LEU A 517 17.11 24.69 -15.60
C LEU A 517 17.02 26.03 -16.32
N VAL A 518 17.85 27.01 -15.92
CA VAL A 518 17.87 28.34 -16.56
C VAL A 518 18.21 28.22 -18.03
N ARG A 519 19.25 27.45 -18.39
CA ARG A 519 19.62 27.20 -19.77
C ARG A 519 18.48 26.56 -20.56
N ARG A 520 17.85 25.50 -20.03
CA ARG A 520 16.77 24.77 -20.70
C ARG A 520 15.57 25.68 -21.00
N PHE A 521 15.18 26.52 -20.05
CA PHE A 521 14.06 27.45 -20.25
C PHE A 521 14.46 28.58 -21.22
N SER A 522 15.72 28.99 -21.24
CA SER A 522 16.24 30.00 -22.20
C SER A 522 16.35 29.47 -23.63
N GLU A 523 16.39 28.15 -23.85
CA GLU A 523 16.35 27.53 -25.19
C GLU A 523 14.97 27.67 -25.85
N ILE A 524 13.94 28.09 -25.11
CA ILE A 524 12.58 28.23 -25.63
C ILE A 524 12.44 29.53 -26.40
N ASN A 525 12.19 29.39 -27.70
CA ASN A 525 11.91 30.55 -28.52
C ASN A 525 10.52 31.11 -28.20
N PHE A 526 10.47 32.35 -27.78
CA PHE A 526 9.24 33.06 -27.40
C PHE A 526 9.06 34.30 -28.28
N SER A 527 7.87 34.48 -28.84
CA SER A 527 7.48 35.68 -29.57
C SER A 527 6.29 36.35 -28.89
N ARG A 528 6.43 37.58 -28.45
CA ARG A 528 5.34 38.38 -27.85
C ARG A 528 4.20 38.61 -28.82
N GLU A 529 4.51 38.75 -30.08
CA GLU A 529 3.50 38.95 -31.13
C GLU A 529 2.66 37.68 -31.30
N ALA A 530 3.27 36.49 -31.36
CA ALA A 530 2.58 35.23 -31.43
C ALA A 530 1.69 35.01 -30.19
N PHE A 531 2.21 35.33 -29.00
CA PHE A 531 1.47 35.24 -27.74
C PHE A 531 0.17 36.08 -27.76
N TRP A 532 0.21 37.32 -28.24
CA TRP A 532 -0.98 38.17 -28.36
C TRP A 532 -1.96 37.64 -29.41
N ASN A 533 -1.45 37.11 -30.51
CA ASN A 533 -2.28 36.52 -31.56
C ASN A 533 -3.02 35.27 -31.08
N GLU A 534 -2.40 34.43 -30.27
CA GLU A 534 -3.05 33.25 -29.67
C GLU A 534 -4.23 33.65 -28.77
N SER A 535 -4.14 34.77 -28.08
CA SER A 535 -5.24 35.27 -27.23
C SER A 535 -6.46 35.73 -28.04
N GLY A 536 -6.32 35.95 -29.34
CA GLY A 536 -7.38 36.47 -30.20
C GLY A 536 -7.73 37.94 -29.97
N ILE A 537 -6.88 38.65 -29.24
CA ILE A 537 -7.03 40.07 -28.90
C ILE A 537 -5.69 40.74 -29.09
N THR A 538 -5.67 41.86 -29.82
CA THR A 538 -4.47 42.62 -29.96
C THR A 538 -4.21 43.48 -28.70
N ARG A 539 -2.93 43.74 -28.46
CA ARG A 539 -2.51 44.59 -27.33
C ARG A 539 -3.12 46.00 -27.42
N GLU A 540 -3.23 46.53 -28.63
CA GLU A 540 -3.82 47.84 -28.87
C GLU A 540 -5.34 47.85 -28.60
N GLU A 541 -6.07 46.83 -28.97
CA GLU A 541 -7.48 46.67 -28.64
C GLU A 541 -7.69 46.60 -27.13
N CYS A 542 -6.82 45.93 -26.39
CA CYS A 542 -6.84 45.84 -24.95
C CYS A 542 -6.63 47.23 -24.32
N LYS A 543 -5.63 47.98 -24.77
CA LYS A 543 -5.35 49.34 -24.32
C LYS A 543 -6.52 50.33 -24.63
N ASP A 544 -7.06 50.26 -25.84
CA ASP A 544 -8.16 51.10 -26.24
C ASP A 544 -9.43 50.79 -25.45
N TRP A 545 -9.67 49.51 -25.21
CA TRP A 545 -10.79 49.10 -24.41
C TRP A 545 -10.66 49.63 -22.95
N PHE A 546 -9.49 49.53 -22.33
CA PHE A 546 -9.22 50.04 -20.99
C PHE A 546 -9.46 51.55 -20.93
N ARG A 547 -8.98 52.31 -21.90
CA ARG A 547 -9.21 53.75 -21.96
C ARG A 547 -10.69 54.12 -22.02
N LYS A 548 -11.47 53.36 -22.83
CA LYS A 548 -12.88 53.66 -23.07
C LYS A 548 -13.80 53.15 -21.97
N ASN A 549 -13.46 52.08 -21.33
CA ASN A 549 -14.35 51.32 -20.44
C ASN A 549 -13.82 51.21 -19.01
N LYS A 550 -13.05 52.15 -18.56
CA LYS A 550 -12.43 52.18 -17.24
C LYS A 550 -13.42 51.87 -16.11
N GLY A 551 -14.66 52.35 -16.18
CA GLY A 551 -15.71 52.10 -15.21
C GLY A 551 -16.43 50.76 -15.32
N GLN A 552 -16.10 49.92 -16.32
CA GLN A 552 -16.73 48.62 -16.55
C GLN A 552 -15.79 47.44 -16.23
N ILE A 553 -14.66 47.73 -15.63
CA ILE A 553 -13.71 46.69 -15.21
C ILE A 553 -14.24 46.04 -13.94
N ALA A 554 -14.43 44.72 -13.99
CA ALA A 554 -14.93 43.94 -12.87
C ALA A 554 -13.89 42.95 -12.33
N CYS A 555 -13.89 42.78 -11.03
CA CYS A 555 -12.97 41.93 -10.31
C CYS A 555 -13.48 40.46 -10.29
N THR A 556 -12.62 39.49 -10.60
CA THR A 556 -13.02 38.08 -10.69
C THR A 556 -12.69 37.25 -9.45
N ASN A 557 -11.76 37.71 -8.62
CA ASN A 557 -11.34 36.96 -7.46
C ASN A 557 -10.89 37.88 -6.35
N ALA A 558 -11.68 37.98 -5.29
CA ALA A 558 -11.45 38.90 -4.16
C ALA A 558 -10.07 38.72 -3.49
N LYS A 559 -9.44 37.56 -3.60
CA LYS A 559 -8.10 37.33 -3.04
C LYS A 559 -6.96 37.92 -3.87
N TYR A 560 -7.16 38.06 -5.18
CA TYR A 560 -6.10 38.35 -6.15
C TYR A 560 -6.36 39.62 -6.93
N LEU A 561 -7.44 40.25 -6.65
CA LEU A 561 -7.97 41.27 -7.51
C LEU A 561 -7.93 42.62 -6.84
N VAL A 562 -7.26 43.50 -7.48
CA VAL A 562 -7.60 44.91 -7.36
C VAL A 562 -8.40 45.26 -8.58
N ASN A 563 -9.63 45.42 -8.38
CA ASN A 563 -10.41 46.26 -9.23
C ASN A 563 -10.27 47.69 -8.70
N ALA A 564 -9.81 48.59 -9.54
CA ALA A 564 -9.77 50.01 -9.20
C ALA A 564 -11.15 50.59 -8.79
N LEU A 565 -12.21 49.83 -8.96
CA LEU A 565 -13.58 50.18 -8.62
C LEU A 565 -14.05 49.63 -7.28
N ILE A 566 -13.28 48.76 -6.64
CA ILE A 566 -13.64 48.26 -5.31
C ILE A 566 -13.03 49.16 -4.24
N PRO A 567 -13.84 49.80 -3.41
CA PRO A 567 -13.34 50.61 -2.34
C PRO A 567 -12.46 49.86 -1.36
N ALA A 568 -11.35 50.44 -0.93
CA ALA A 568 -10.42 49.79 0.01
C ALA A 568 -11.09 49.39 1.34
N LYS A 569 -12.12 50.12 1.78
CA LYS A 569 -12.93 49.83 2.97
C LYS A 569 -13.70 48.51 2.89
N GLU A 570 -14.01 48.03 1.69
CA GLU A 570 -14.77 46.80 1.47
C GLU A 570 -13.87 45.57 1.43
N SER A 571 -12.57 45.71 1.20
CA SER A 571 -11.64 44.61 1.17
C SER A 571 -10.24 44.97 1.68
N PRO A 572 -10.07 45.21 2.99
CA PRO A 572 -8.78 45.60 3.56
C PRO A 572 -7.71 44.49 3.40
N ASP A 573 -8.12 43.25 3.39
CA ASP A 573 -7.21 42.13 3.15
C ASP A 573 -6.72 42.07 1.71
N LEU A 574 -7.48 42.54 0.77
CA LEU A 574 -7.11 42.64 -0.63
C LEU A 574 -5.95 43.61 -0.84
N HIS A 575 -5.97 44.75 -0.17
CA HIS A 575 -4.86 45.73 -0.19
C HIS A 575 -3.57 45.15 0.35
N ARG A 576 -3.67 44.41 1.47
CA ARG A 576 -2.52 43.73 2.07
C ARG A 576 -1.98 42.63 1.14
N TYR A 577 -2.87 41.93 0.47
CA TYR A 577 -2.52 40.91 -0.52
C TYR A 577 -1.79 41.52 -1.73
N ILE A 578 -2.28 42.60 -2.27
CA ILE A 578 -1.69 43.30 -3.41
C ILE A 578 -0.25 43.70 -3.11
N ARG A 579 -0.04 44.39 -1.97
CA ARG A 579 1.30 44.78 -1.51
C ARG A 579 2.25 43.58 -1.38
N GLY A 580 1.73 42.42 -1.01
CA GLY A 580 2.54 41.22 -0.81
C GLY A 580 2.78 40.39 -2.06
N LYS A 581 1.92 40.43 -3.08
CA LYS A 581 1.92 39.50 -4.22
C LYS A 581 2.14 40.12 -5.59
N GLY A 582 1.91 41.42 -5.73
CA GLY A 582 2.20 42.11 -6.95
C GLY A 582 1.38 41.70 -8.18
N VAL A 583 0.17 41.19 -8.01
CA VAL A 583 -0.69 40.74 -9.11
C VAL A 583 -2.07 41.36 -9.07
N ILE A 584 -2.53 41.88 -10.19
CA ILE A 584 -3.93 42.30 -10.41
C ILE A 584 -4.58 41.38 -11.42
N GLU A 585 -5.75 40.87 -11.11
CA GLU A 585 -6.62 40.16 -12.05
C GLU A 585 -7.87 41.01 -12.31
N ILE A 586 -8.21 41.19 -13.58
CA ILE A 586 -9.36 41.99 -14.00
C ILE A 586 -10.15 41.22 -15.03
N ASN A 587 -11.48 41.26 -14.92
CA ASN A 587 -12.36 40.83 -15.99
C ASN A 587 -12.67 42.01 -16.93
N VAL A 588 -12.48 41.74 -18.20
CA VAL A 588 -12.74 42.73 -19.24
C VAL A 588 -13.80 42.21 -20.18
N ILE A 589 -14.85 42.96 -20.42
CA ILE A 589 -15.86 42.66 -21.43
C ILE A 589 -15.51 43.44 -22.69
N LEU A 590 -15.14 42.71 -23.74
CA LEU A 590 -14.79 43.34 -25.03
C LEU A 590 -16.01 43.46 -25.95
N SER A 591 -15.78 44.11 -27.10
CA SER A 591 -16.82 44.35 -28.12
C SER A 591 -17.49 43.10 -28.66
N ASP A 592 -16.81 41.96 -28.59
CA ASP A 592 -17.34 40.65 -28.93
C ASP A 592 -18.27 40.06 -27.86
N LYS A 593 -18.54 40.78 -26.78
CA LYS A 593 -19.31 40.40 -25.60
C LYS A 593 -18.73 39.21 -24.84
N LYS A 594 -17.51 38.80 -25.11
CA LYS A 594 -16.80 37.81 -24.33
C LYS A 594 -16.13 38.46 -23.12
N VAL A 595 -16.07 37.69 -22.05
CA VAL A 595 -15.36 38.09 -20.85
C VAL A 595 -13.93 37.54 -20.90
N HIS A 596 -12.98 38.44 -20.86
CA HIS A 596 -11.56 38.11 -20.87
C HIS A 596 -10.97 38.42 -19.50
N ARG A 597 -10.13 37.53 -19.00
CA ARG A 597 -9.38 37.73 -17.79
C ARG A 597 -8.01 38.31 -18.13
N LEU A 598 -7.71 39.47 -17.55
CA LEU A 598 -6.41 40.07 -17.65
C LEU A 598 -5.67 39.89 -16.32
N ARG A 599 -4.44 39.48 -16.38
CA ARG A 599 -3.55 39.36 -15.24
C ARG A 599 -2.36 40.27 -15.45
N VAL A 600 -2.11 41.17 -14.50
CA VAL A 600 -1.04 42.19 -14.59
C VAL A 600 -0.18 42.12 -13.34
N MET A 601 1.13 42.22 -13.52
CA MET A 601 2.06 42.26 -12.41
C MET A 601 2.20 43.68 -11.85
N LEU A 602 2.15 43.78 -10.53
CA LEU A 602 2.31 45.04 -9.80
C LEU A 602 3.76 45.33 -9.39
N SER A 603 4.69 44.40 -9.60
CA SER A 603 6.10 44.64 -9.30
C SER A 603 6.72 45.79 -10.11
N ASP A 604 6.03 46.21 -11.14
CA ASP A 604 6.46 47.35 -11.95
C ASP A 604 5.96 48.69 -11.36
N PHE A 605 5.19 48.62 -10.29
CA PHE A 605 4.91 49.81 -9.43
C PHE A 605 6.00 49.87 -8.35
N GLU A 606 7.22 50.21 -8.75
CA GLU A 606 8.29 50.47 -7.80
C GLU A 606 7.99 51.77 -7.03
N GLY A 607 7.95 51.62 -5.74
CA GLY A 607 8.04 52.73 -4.83
C GLY A 607 6.75 53.05 -4.08
N GLU A 608 6.97 53.43 -2.91
CA GLU A 608 6.12 54.08 -1.90
C GLU A 608 4.84 53.33 -1.49
N GLU A 609 4.76 53.03 -0.24
CA GLU A 609 3.50 52.62 0.41
C GLU A 609 2.43 53.70 0.15
N ILE A 610 1.52 53.40 -0.76
CA ILE A 610 0.39 54.27 -1.04
C ILE A 610 -0.69 53.97 0.01
N ASP A 611 -0.91 54.89 0.90
CA ASP A 611 -1.99 54.84 1.89
C ASP A 611 -3.30 55.26 1.20
N LEU A 612 -4.04 54.26 0.71
CA LEU A 612 -5.31 54.50 0.01
C LEU A 612 -6.41 54.75 1.04
N LYS A 613 -6.79 56.01 1.22
CA LYS A 613 -7.78 56.45 2.21
C LYS A 613 -9.20 56.53 1.64
N SER A 614 -9.33 56.62 0.32
CA SER A 614 -10.61 56.78 -0.35
C SER A 614 -10.67 56.04 -1.70
N GLU A 615 -11.87 55.86 -2.22
CA GLU A 615 -12.09 55.33 -3.57
C GLU A 615 -11.50 56.24 -4.66
N ALA A 616 -11.53 57.55 -4.45
CA ALA A 616 -10.95 58.51 -5.35
C ALA A 616 -9.43 58.37 -5.43
N ASP A 617 -8.75 58.26 -4.29
CA ASP A 617 -7.30 58.01 -4.24
C ASP A 617 -6.94 56.71 -4.94
N TYR A 618 -7.75 55.67 -4.73
CA TYR A 618 -7.57 54.38 -5.35
C TYR A 618 -7.67 54.42 -6.87
N LEU A 619 -8.72 55.08 -7.40
CA LEU A 619 -8.92 55.25 -8.83
C LEU A 619 -7.85 56.18 -9.45
N GLU A 620 -7.42 57.22 -8.75
CA GLU A 620 -6.37 58.10 -9.23
C GLU A 620 -5.02 57.39 -9.32
N VAL A 621 -4.61 56.72 -8.26
CA VAL A 621 -3.29 56.09 -8.21
C VAL A 621 -3.24 54.84 -9.06
N TYR A 622 -4.15 53.88 -8.84
CA TYR A 622 -4.11 52.61 -9.54
C TYR A 622 -4.79 52.65 -10.90
N GLY A 623 -5.92 53.33 -11.04
CA GLY A 623 -6.64 53.37 -12.31
C GLY A 623 -5.87 54.12 -13.39
N ASN A 624 -5.29 55.28 -13.06
CA ASN A 624 -4.55 56.07 -14.03
C ASN A 624 -3.13 55.53 -14.30
N ASN A 625 -2.43 55.15 -13.25
CA ASN A 625 -1.10 54.57 -13.42
C ASN A 625 -1.18 53.18 -14.11
N PHE A 626 -2.16 52.38 -13.75
CA PHE A 626 -2.40 51.09 -14.39
C PHE A 626 -2.61 51.21 -15.90
N LEU A 627 -3.43 52.12 -16.37
CA LEU A 627 -3.62 52.39 -17.80
C LEU A 627 -2.33 52.90 -18.48
N LYS A 628 -1.58 53.73 -17.79
CA LYS A 628 -0.30 54.25 -18.28
C LYS A 628 0.75 53.15 -18.35
N GLU A 629 0.81 52.31 -17.36
CA GLU A 629 1.76 51.20 -17.31
C GLU A 629 1.43 50.11 -18.34
N ILE A 630 0.16 49.79 -18.62
CA ILE A 630 -0.21 48.92 -19.77
C ILE A 630 0.34 49.46 -21.10
N GLU A 631 0.51 50.79 -21.21
CA GLU A 631 1.09 51.40 -22.41
C GLU A 631 2.61 51.35 -22.46
N THR A 632 3.26 51.42 -21.31
CA THR A 632 4.72 51.59 -21.21
C THR A 632 5.48 50.30 -20.98
N ILE A 633 4.86 49.30 -20.37
CA ILE A 633 5.53 48.06 -20.01
C ILE A 633 5.78 47.19 -21.24
N ALA A 634 7.03 47.22 -21.71
CA ALA A 634 7.48 46.39 -22.80
C ALA A 634 7.56 44.92 -22.45
N ASN A 635 7.47 44.57 -21.17
CA ASN A 635 7.71 43.24 -20.62
C ASN A 635 6.55 42.66 -19.81
N ILE A 636 5.43 43.35 -19.70
CA ILE A 636 4.27 42.79 -19.02
C ILE A 636 3.65 41.70 -19.84
N GLU A 637 3.52 40.61 -19.19
CA GLU A 637 2.67 39.52 -19.61
C GLU A 637 1.31 39.76 -19.00
N ILE A 638 0.37 40.18 -19.84
CA ILE A 638 -1.03 40.31 -19.47
C ILE A 638 -1.71 38.99 -19.79
N GLU A 639 -2.31 38.36 -18.80
CA GLU A 639 -3.09 37.15 -19.06
C GLU A 639 -4.44 37.53 -19.68
N ILE A 640 -4.71 37.02 -20.90
CA ILE A 640 -6.01 37.09 -21.56
C ILE A 640 -6.49 35.67 -21.77
N THR A 641 -7.46 35.24 -20.98
CA THR A 641 -7.89 33.82 -21.02
C THR A 641 -9.00 33.55 -22.01
N GLY A 642 -9.74 34.57 -22.47
CA GLY A 642 -10.87 34.38 -23.39
C GLY A 642 -11.99 33.45 -22.89
N LYS A 643 -11.93 32.98 -21.67
CA LYS A 643 -12.93 32.04 -21.12
C LYS A 643 -14.07 32.84 -20.48
N PRO A 644 -15.33 32.41 -20.65
CA PRO A 644 -16.44 32.99 -19.91
C PRO A 644 -16.21 32.80 -18.42
N ILE A 645 -16.40 33.85 -17.64
CA ILE A 645 -16.30 33.77 -16.18
C ILE A 645 -17.64 33.29 -15.68
N ILE A 646 -17.61 32.17 -14.99
CA ILE A 646 -18.76 31.68 -14.24
C ILE A 646 -18.72 32.45 -12.90
N TYR A 647 -19.69 33.33 -12.68
CA TYR A 647 -19.89 33.94 -11.39
C TYR A 647 -20.25 32.82 -10.39
N LYS A 648 -19.57 32.78 -9.27
CA LYS A 648 -19.85 31.82 -8.19
C LYS A 648 -21.05 32.23 -7.31
N ASP A 649 -21.81 33.23 -7.68
CA ASP A 649 -22.94 33.69 -6.90
C ASP A 649 -24.27 32.98 -7.23
N ASP A 650 -24.23 31.94 -8.07
CA ASP A 650 -25.36 31.09 -8.37
C ASP A 650 -25.21 29.66 -7.80
N GLN A 651 -24.72 29.54 -6.54
CA GLN A 651 -24.83 28.30 -5.76
C GLN A 651 -25.28 28.59 -4.33
#